data_a238db864866069edc5c84870fade102
#
_entry.id   a238db864866069edc5c84870fade102
#
_cell.length_a   1.000
_cell.length_b   1.000
_cell.length_c   1.000
_cell.angle_alpha   90.00
_cell.angle_beta   90.00
_cell.angle_gamma   90.00
#
_symmetry.space_group_name_H-M   'P 1'
#
loop_
_entity.id
_entity.type
_entity.pdbx_description
1 polymer ?
#
loop_
_entity_poly.entity_id
_entity_poly.type
_entity_poly.pdbx_seq_one_letter_code
_entity_poly.pdbx_strand_id
1 'polypeptide(L)'
;MKKAHSPLFPIFTFVLINLILLSLSRFGLAVWQSERVSAVDGWLQLFLQGVRMDVVALCYLFGVPALLTTLFHSNKVWVKILRLWLTLGSVFIIFMEIATPAFIETYDYRPNRLFIEYLIYPKEVFSMLAEGHLSAVIFSLVFTFLAAVIYWKISGWTVKNLRSMSWKLRPVIALLVIAVSFLGARSSFQHRGINPAMVAFSSDALVNSLVLNSGYSVIYAAQQFKDEEKSSEMYGKMDADEMFRIVKVSRGRPDSDYISDKYPTLTKNVATYQGKPKNIVILLQESLGAQFIGTLGGKPLSPNVDQLAKEGWLFENLYATGTRSVRGIEATTAGFTPTPARAVVKLNNAQSGFFTIADLLHKQGYNTSFIYGGEKHFDNMASFFYGNGFKDIWDQQDYQNPKFTGTWGVSDEDLFDKANETFTKLQNEGKPFFSLVFSSSNHDPFEYPDGKIELYEQPKATRNNAAKYADYALGHFFKMAKQSNYWKDTIFLIVADHDSRVGGASLVPIKHFHIPALILGDGIAPRRDSRLVSQIDMPTTLLSLAGVSGNYPMIGFDLTQDVNPDRAFMQYDQTQAMMKGNNDVVIQMPNKAAQGYHYDKSTETLTPKDVPDAMKKEALAHALLGSYLYKNRLYSSGENK
;
A
#
# COMPACT_ATOMS: atom_id res chain seq x y z
N MET A 1 53.92 16.86 -21.49
CA MET A 1 53.61 16.82 -20.05
C MET A 1 52.15 16.34 -19.86
N LYS A 2 51.91 15.20 -19.22
CA LYS A 2 50.54 14.77 -18.91
C LYS A 2 49.96 15.73 -17.87
N LYS A 3 48.80 16.37 -18.16
CA LYS A 3 48.12 17.28 -17.22
C LYS A 3 47.81 16.49 -15.93
N ALA A 4 48.31 16.97 -14.78
CA ALA A 4 47.97 16.40 -13.47
C ALA A 4 46.63 16.93 -13.00
N HIS A 5 45.74 16.05 -12.56
CA HIS A 5 44.37 16.39 -12.11
C HIS A 5 44.33 16.70 -10.62
N SER A 6 43.42 17.57 -10.19
CA SER A 6 43.10 17.78 -8.78
C SER A 6 42.70 16.46 -8.12
N PRO A 7 43.02 16.23 -6.83
CA PRO A 7 42.53 15.04 -6.12
C PRO A 7 41.00 14.87 -6.13
N LEU A 8 40.27 15.95 -6.18
CA LEU A 8 38.80 15.92 -6.24
C LEU A 8 38.25 15.78 -7.67
N PHE A 9 39.08 15.77 -8.70
CA PHE A 9 38.65 15.64 -10.09
C PHE A 9 37.80 14.40 -10.36
N PRO A 10 38.11 13.19 -9.83
CA PRO A 10 37.26 12.03 -9.98
C PRO A 10 35.84 12.25 -9.43
N ILE A 11 35.75 12.82 -8.22
CA ILE A 11 34.46 13.11 -7.57
C ILE A 11 33.64 14.10 -8.41
N PHE A 12 34.24 15.23 -8.79
CA PHE A 12 33.58 16.25 -9.60
C PHE A 12 33.07 15.69 -10.94
N THR A 13 33.90 14.88 -11.60
CA THR A 13 33.52 14.23 -12.88
C THR A 13 32.30 13.33 -12.69
N PHE A 14 32.27 12.51 -11.65
CA PHE A 14 31.17 11.58 -11.38
C PHE A 14 29.90 12.31 -10.94
N VAL A 15 30.02 13.35 -10.11
CA VAL A 15 28.89 14.21 -9.75
C VAL A 15 28.29 14.84 -11.00
N LEU A 16 29.10 15.40 -11.89
CA LEU A 16 28.62 16.04 -13.11
C LEU A 16 27.95 15.04 -14.07
N ILE A 17 28.56 13.88 -14.31
CA ILE A 17 28.02 12.84 -15.19
C ILE A 17 26.66 12.37 -14.65
N ASN A 18 26.56 12.05 -13.35
CA ASN A 18 25.32 11.57 -12.77
C ASN A 18 24.25 12.66 -12.71
N LEU A 19 24.61 13.93 -12.48
CA LEU A 19 23.66 15.06 -12.54
C LEU A 19 23.06 15.22 -13.95
N ILE A 20 23.89 15.13 -14.98
CA ILE A 20 23.42 15.17 -16.38
C ILE A 20 22.51 13.97 -16.66
N LEU A 21 22.91 12.77 -16.25
CA LEU A 21 22.13 11.54 -16.44
C LEU A 21 20.76 11.62 -15.77
N LEU A 22 20.70 12.04 -14.51
CA LEU A 22 19.45 12.20 -13.76
C LEU A 22 18.54 13.26 -14.41
N SER A 23 19.13 14.37 -14.87
CA SER A 23 18.39 15.42 -15.58
C SER A 23 17.83 14.93 -16.92
N LEU A 24 18.60 14.14 -17.68
CA LEU A 24 18.14 13.53 -18.93
C LEU A 24 17.06 12.47 -18.70
N SER A 25 17.21 11.63 -17.68
CA SER A 25 16.19 10.66 -17.28
C SER A 25 14.88 11.37 -16.93
N ARG A 26 14.95 12.41 -16.09
CA ARG A 26 13.77 13.22 -15.74
C ARG A 26 13.13 13.87 -16.96
N PHE A 27 13.95 14.40 -17.87
CA PHE A 27 13.43 14.97 -19.12
C PHE A 27 12.68 13.92 -19.94
N GLY A 28 13.26 12.75 -20.15
CA GLY A 28 12.60 11.65 -20.86
C GLY A 28 11.28 11.23 -20.22
N LEU A 29 11.24 11.08 -18.90
CA LEU A 29 10.02 10.77 -18.16
C LEU A 29 8.97 11.89 -18.23
N ALA A 30 9.39 13.15 -18.15
CA ALA A 30 8.50 14.29 -18.27
C ALA A 30 7.90 14.43 -19.68
N VAL A 31 8.68 14.14 -20.73
CA VAL A 31 8.18 14.10 -22.12
C VAL A 31 7.20 12.94 -22.29
N TRP A 32 7.48 11.77 -21.75
CA TRP A 32 6.56 10.63 -21.77
C TRP A 32 5.23 10.95 -21.06
N GLN A 33 5.26 11.74 -19.99
CA GLN A 33 4.09 12.16 -19.21
C GLN A 33 3.69 13.62 -19.48
N SER A 34 3.97 14.13 -20.70
CA SER A 34 3.86 15.56 -21.03
C SER A 34 2.46 16.15 -20.84
N GLU A 35 1.42 15.38 -21.10
CA GLU A 35 0.03 15.80 -20.86
C GLU A 35 -0.21 16.14 -19.39
N ARG A 36 0.22 15.25 -18.49
CA ARG A 36 0.07 15.44 -17.04
C ARG A 36 0.94 16.58 -16.50
N VAL A 37 2.19 16.66 -16.98
CA VAL A 37 3.11 17.74 -16.59
C VAL A 37 2.58 19.10 -17.04
N SER A 38 2.01 19.18 -18.25
CA SER A 38 1.43 20.42 -18.79
C SER A 38 0.10 20.78 -18.11
N ALA A 39 -0.72 19.80 -17.75
CA ALA A 39 -1.99 20.02 -17.06
C ALA A 39 -1.84 20.73 -15.70
N VAL A 40 -0.68 20.58 -15.05
CA VAL A 40 -0.36 21.24 -13.77
C VAL A 40 0.64 22.38 -13.89
N ASP A 41 0.94 22.85 -15.11
CA ASP A 41 1.98 23.85 -15.41
C ASP A 41 3.34 23.52 -14.75
N GLY A 42 3.69 22.23 -14.76
CA GLY A 42 4.72 21.65 -13.89
C GLY A 42 6.14 21.74 -14.42
N TRP A 43 6.39 22.12 -15.70
CA TRP A 43 7.69 22.01 -16.35
C TRP A 43 8.81 22.72 -15.59
N LEU A 44 8.63 23.99 -15.25
CA LEU A 44 9.66 24.77 -14.57
C LEU A 44 9.95 24.21 -13.16
N GLN A 45 8.91 23.95 -12.39
CA GLN A 45 9.03 23.43 -11.01
C GLN A 45 9.68 22.06 -10.99
N LEU A 46 9.29 21.18 -11.89
CA LEU A 46 9.82 19.82 -12.02
C LEU A 46 11.34 19.84 -12.23
N PHE A 47 11.87 20.71 -13.09
CA PHE A 47 13.31 20.78 -13.35
C PHE A 47 14.06 21.51 -12.24
N LEU A 48 13.56 22.63 -11.74
CA LEU A 48 14.24 23.38 -10.68
C LEU A 48 14.35 22.55 -9.39
N GLN A 49 13.23 21.99 -8.94
CA GLN A 49 13.24 21.13 -7.74
C GLN A 49 13.93 19.79 -8.02
N GLY A 50 13.83 19.27 -9.25
CA GLY A 50 14.47 18.03 -9.64
C GLY A 50 15.99 18.08 -9.57
N VAL A 51 16.63 19.09 -10.14
CA VAL A 51 18.07 19.31 -10.03
C VAL A 51 18.50 19.47 -8.57
N ARG A 52 17.69 20.16 -7.78
CA ARG A 52 17.90 20.30 -6.34
C ARG A 52 17.91 18.93 -5.63
N MET A 53 16.94 18.06 -5.94
CA MET A 53 16.88 16.69 -5.36
C MET A 53 18.01 15.79 -5.85
N ASP A 54 18.49 15.98 -7.08
CA ASP A 54 19.66 15.26 -7.60
C ASP A 54 20.92 15.66 -6.85
N VAL A 55 21.12 16.96 -6.60
CA VAL A 55 22.24 17.45 -5.78
C VAL A 55 22.19 16.84 -4.37
N VAL A 56 21.00 16.73 -3.76
CA VAL A 56 20.81 16.07 -2.46
C VAL A 56 21.32 14.62 -2.51
N ALA A 57 20.84 13.84 -3.48
CA ALA A 57 21.23 12.43 -3.62
C ALA A 57 22.74 12.27 -3.87
N LEU A 58 23.30 13.11 -4.72
CA LEU A 58 24.74 13.08 -5.04
C LEU A 58 25.62 13.51 -3.83
N CYS A 59 25.16 14.46 -3.02
CA CYS A 59 25.84 14.82 -1.77
C CYS A 59 25.83 13.69 -0.76
N TYR A 60 24.73 12.95 -0.61
CA TYR A 60 24.70 11.74 0.22
C TYR A 60 25.64 10.65 -0.29
N LEU A 61 25.67 10.43 -1.60
CA LEU A 61 26.43 9.35 -2.21
C LEU A 61 27.94 9.65 -2.28
N PHE A 62 28.32 10.88 -2.61
CA PHE A 62 29.70 11.26 -2.89
C PHE A 62 30.36 12.18 -1.86
N GLY A 63 29.63 12.70 -0.88
CA GLY A 63 30.17 13.62 0.13
C GLY A 63 31.23 12.98 1.01
N VAL A 64 30.98 11.78 1.53
CA VAL A 64 31.96 11.03 2.34
C VAL A 64 33.20 10.64 1.52
N PRO A 65 33.06 10.06 0.30
CA PRO A 65 34.22 9.83 -0.57
C PRO A 65 35.00 11.09 -0.91
N ALA A 66 34.36 12.23 -1.09
CA ALA A 66 35.01 13.51 -1.35
C ALA A 66 35.89 13.93 -0.16
N LEU A 67 35.34 13.85 1.06
CA LEU A 67 36.08 14.15 2.30
C LEU A 67 37.29 13.22 2.46
N LEU A 68 37.08 11.91 2.35
CA LEU A 68 38.17 10.92 2.48
C LEU A 68 39.24 11.07 1.40
N THR A 69 38.84 11.51 0.19
CA THR A 69 39.79 11.79 -0.89
C THR A 69 40.67 12.99 -0.58
N THR A 70 40.18 14.02 0.10
CA THR A 70 41.01 15.15 0.52
C THR A 70 42.09 14.72 1.52
N LEU A 71 41.80 13.72 2.36
CA LEU A 71 42.72 13.23 3.39
C LEU A 71 43.70 12.17 2.85
N PHE A 72 43.19 11.22 2.03
CA PHE A 72 43.89 9.99 1.65
C PHE A 72 44.19 9.86 0.16
N HIS A 73 44.11 10.94 -0.65
CA HIS A 73 44.23 10.90 -2.13
C HIS A 73 45.52 10.22 -2.64
N SER A 74 46.61 10.20 -1.86
CA SER A 74 47.88 9.55 -2.22
C SER A 74 47.96 8.07 -1.81
N ASN A 75 46.96 7.56 -1.05
CA ASN A 75 46.95 6.18 -0.60
C ASN A 75 46.41 5.28 -1.72
N LYS A 76 47.22 4.29 -2.15
CA LYS A 76 46.87 3.36 -3.23
C LYS A 76 45.65 2.50 -2.91
N VAL A 77 45.46 2.14 -1.65
CA VAL A 77 44.27 1.37 -1.20
C VAL A 77 43.01 2.24 -1.32
N TRP A 78 43.09 3.49 -0.82
CA TRP A 78 41.98 4.43 -0.96
C TRP A 78 41.62 4.67 -2.42
N VAL A 79 42.55 4.87 -3.31
CA VAL A 79 42.28 5.07 -4.75
C VAL A 79 41.52 3.87 -5.34
N LYS A 80 41.83 2.63 -4.95
CA LYS A 80 41.07 1.44 -5.37
C LYS A 80 39.63 1.45 -4.81
N ILE A 81 39.49 1.76 -3.52
CA ILE A 81 38.19 1.89 -2.87
C ILE A 81 37.37 2.98 -3.54
N LEU A 82 37.95 4.14 -3.80
CA LEU A 82 37.30 5.25 -4.48
C LEU A 82 36.78 4.85 -5.87
N ARG A 83 37.62 4.16 -6.67
CA ARG A 83 37.19 3.66 -7.99
C ARG A 83 35.98 2.75 -7.88
N LEU A 84 36.00 1.81 -6.94
CA LEU A 84 34.91 0.89 -6.71
C LEU A 84 33.64 1.65 -6.29
N TRP A 85 33.77 2.59 -5.33
CA TRP A 85 32.65 3.41 -4.84
C TRP A 85 32.02 4.24 -5.94
N LEU A 86 32.83 4.97 -6.73
CA LEU A 86 32.34 5.79 -7.83
C LEU A 86 31.61 4.94 -8.88
N THR A 87 32.13 3.75 -9.19
CA THR A 87 31.50 2.84 -10.13
C THR A 87 30.19 2.29 -9.59
N LEU A 88 30.20 1.69 -8.40
CA LEU A 88 28.99 1.06 -7.82
C LEU A 88 27.89 2.07 -7.53
N GLY A 89 28.23 3.25 -7.00
CA GLY A 89 27.26 4.30 -6.75
C GLY A 89 26.59 4.80 -8.02
N SER A 90 27.35 4.98 -9.10
CA SER A 90 26.79 5.39 -10.39
C SER A 90 26.00 4.28 -11.09
N VAL A 91 26.44 3.03 -10.96
CA VAL A 91 25.68 1.86 -11.44
C VAL A 91 24.35 1.73 -10.71
N PHE A 92 24.32 1.97 -9.40
CA PHE A 92 23.08 2.00 -8.63
C PHE A 92 22.11 3.09 -9.16
N ILE A 93 22.59 4.31 -9.39
CA ILE A 93 21.78 5.40 -9.94
C ILE A 93 21.19 4.98 -11.29
N ILE A 94 22.02 4.48 -12.22
CA ILE A 94 21.56 4.16 -13.57
C ILE A 94 20.58 2.97 -13.58
N PHE A 95 20.85 1.95 -12.75
CA PHE A 95 19.94 0.81 -12.57
C PHE A 95 18.54 1.27 -12.11
N MET A 96 18.51 2.13 -11.09
CA MET A 96 17.26 2.65 -10.55
C MET A 96 16.50 3.48 -11.59
N GLU A 97 17.18 4.29 -12.40
CA GLU A 97 16.53 5.08 -13.46
C GLU A 97 16.06 4.21 -14.64
N ILE A 98 16.78 3.14 -15.00
CA ILE A 98 16.36 2.18 -16.03
C ILE A 98 15.12 1.38 -15.60
N ALA A 99 15.03 1.02 -14.31
CA ALA A 99 13.88 0.31 -13.76
C ALA A 99 12.63 1.20 -13.61
N THR A 100 12.79 2.51 -13.62
CA THR A 100 11.73 3.49 -13.33
C THR A 100 10.56 3.45 -14.32
N PRO A 101 10.74 3.39 -15.66
CA PRO A 101 9.61 3.37 -16.59
C PRO A 101 8.66 2.18 -16.34
N ALA A 102 9.19 0.97 -16.20
CA ALA A 102 8.37 -0.21 -15.93
C ALA A 102 7.61 -0.11 -14.60
N PHE A 103 8.24 0.49 -13.59
CA PHE A 103 7.59 0.71 -12.30
C PHE A 103 6.47 1.78 -12.40
N ILE A 104 6.69 2.87 -13.15
CA ILE A 104 5.67 3.89 -13.41
C ILE A 104 4.51 3.28 -14.21
N GLU A 105 4.78 2.47 -15.20
CA GLU A 105 3.74 1.80 -16.00
C GLU A 105 2.84 0.93 -15.13
N THR A 106 3.41 0.25 -14.13
CA THR A 106 2.68 -0.66 -13.25
C THR A 106 1.99 0.06 -12.09
N TYR A 107 2.65 1.02 -11.46
CA TYR A 107 2.21 1.62 -10.18
C TYR A 107 1.87 3.10 -10.26
N ASP A 108 2.02 3.73 -11.42
CA ASP A 108 1.79 5.16 -11.64
C ASP A 108 2.57 6.05 -10.66
N TYR A 109 3.77 5.60 -10.29
CA TYR A 109 4.67 6.28 -9.35
C TYR A 109 6.12 5.85 -9.58
N ARG A 110 7.12 6.68 -9.18
CA ARG A 110 8.53 6.24 -9.16
C ARG A 110 8.75 5.12 -8.14
N PRO A 111 9.82 4.29 -8.32
CA PRO A 111 10.24 3.32 -7.32
C PRO A 111 10.29 3.95 -5.93
N ASN A 112 9.55 3.37 -5.01
CA ASN A 112 9.34 3.86 -3.66
C ASN A 112 9.41 2.70 -2.66
N ARG A 113 8.64 2.78 -1.58
CA ARG A 113 8.51 1.75 -0.57
C ARG A 113 8.12 0.39 -1.15
N LEU A 114 7.24 0.34 -2.15
CA LEU A 114 6.81 -0.90 -2.79
C LEU A 114 7.98 -1.65 -3.43
N PHE A 115 8.93 -0.93 -4.02
CA PHE A 115 10.13 -1.53 -4.58
C PHE A 115 10.93 -2.33 -3.54
N ILE A 116 11.01 -1.82 -2.30
CA ILE A 116 11.71 -2.51 -1.20
C ILE A 116 10.89 -3.70 -0.71
N GLU A 117 9.58 -3.55 -0.58
CA GLU A 117 8.67 -4.62 -0.14
C GLU A 117 8.76 -5.83 -1.08
N TYR A 118 8.87 -5.61 -2.39
CA TYR A 118 9.06 -6.69 -3.36
C TYR A 118 10.41 -7.41 -3.22
N LEU A 119 11.48 -6.71 -2.84
CA LEU A 119 12.79 -7.36 -2.61
C LEU A 119 12.78 -8.35 -1.43
N ILE A 120 11.79 -8.28 -0.56
CA ILE A 120 11.63 -9.20 0.58
C ILE A 120 11.10 -10.57 0.12
N TYR A 121 10.40 -10.63 -1.03
CA TYR A 121 9.81 -11.84 -1.60
C TYR A 121 10.42 -12.18 -2.97
N PRO A 122 11.69 -12.60 -3.00
CA PRO A 122 12.43 -12.75 -4.26
C PRO A 122 11.84 -13.81 -5.18
N LYS A 123 11.27 -14.90 -4.66
CA LYS A 123 10.72 -16.01 -5.47
C LYS A 123 9.54 -15.52 -6.32
N GLU A 124 8.58 -14.85 -5.69
CA GLU A 124 7.38 -14.33 -6.32
C GLU A 124 7.73 -13.24 -7.36
N VAL A 125 8.66 -12.35 -6.97
CA VAL A 125 9.14 -11.29 -7.86
C VAL A 125 9.89 -11.85 -9.05
N PHE A 126 10.75 -12.85 -8.87
CA PHE A 126 11.45 -13.49 -9.99
C PHE A 126 10.49 -14.22 -10.93
N SER A 127 9.48 -14.93 -10.42
CA SER A 127 8.46 -15.56 -11.25
C SER A 127 7.68 -14.52 -12.06
N MET A 128 7.16 -13.48 -11.39
CA MET A 128 6.44 -12.39 -12.04
C MET A 128 7.28 -11.70 -13.14
N LEU A 129 8.54 -11.39 -12.85
CA LEU A 129 9.44 -10.76 -13.80
C LEU A 129 9.80 -11.68 -14.97
N ALA A 130 9.97 -12.99 -14.73
CA ALA A 130 10.30 -13.95 -15.77
C ALA A 130 9.13 -14.22 -16.71
N GLU A 131 7.91 -14.23 -16.21
CA GLU A 131 6.71 -14.55 -16.97
C GLU A 131 6.05 -13.32 -17.61
N GLY A 132 6.03 -12.18 -16.89
CA GLY A 132 5.37 -10.96 -17.36
C GLY A 132 6.30 -9.89 -17.96
N HIS A 133 7.56 -9.80 -17.51
CA HIS A 133 8.43 -8.66 -17.81
C HIS A 133 9.86 -9.04 -18.27
N LEU A 134 10.06 -10.22 -18.83
CA LEU A 134 11.38 -10.75 -19.16
C LEU A 134 12.21 -9.83 -20.06
N SER A 135 11.59 -9.21 -21.06
CA SER A 135 12.26 -8.27 -21.98
C SER A 135 12.80 -7.05 -21.26
N ALA A 136 12.03 -6.46 -20.33
CA ALA A 136 12.44 -5.31 -19.52
C ALA A 136 13.58 -5.69 -18.56
N VAL A 137 13.56 -6.89 -17.99
CA VAL A 137 14.63 -7.43 -17.14
C VAL A 137 15.92 -7.58 -17.92
N ILE A 138 15.89 -8.24 -19.08
CA ILE A 138 17.07 -8.43 -19.94
C ILE A 138 17.64 -7.08 -20.37
N PHE A 139 16.80 -6.15 -20.83
CA PHE A 139 17.19 -4.80 -21.18
C PHE A 139 17.90 -4.11 -20.00
N SER A 140 17.30 -4.12 -18.82
CA SER A 140 17.86 -3.49 -17.62
C SER A 140 19.20 -4.09 -17.23
N LEU A 141 19.36 -5.40 -17.28
CA LEU A 141 20.63 -6.08 -16.97
C LEU A 141 21.72 -5.74 -17.96
N VAL A 142 21.42 -5.79 -19.27
CA VAL A 142 22.40 -5.47 -20.33
C VAL A 142 22.86 -4.03 -20.23
N PHE A 143 21.94 -3.06 -20.11
CA PHE A 143 22.33 -1.66 -20.02
C PHE A 143 23.06 -1.33 -18.71
N THR A 144 22.65 -1.94 -17.59
CA THR A 144 23.37 -1.80 -16.32
C THR A 144 24.81 -2.36 -16.41
N PHE A 145 24.98 -3.51 -17.06
CA PHE A 145 26.31 -4.08 -17.27
C PHE A 145 27.19 -3.19 -18.16
N LEU A 146 26.65 -2.68 -19.27
CA LEU A 146 27.37 -1.74 -20.14
C LEU A 146 27.76 -0.46 -19.40
N ALA A 147 26.86 0.08 -18.60
CA ALA A 147 27.13 1.23 -17.75
C ALA A 147 28.24 0.94 -16.73
N ALA A 148 28.23 -0.23 -16.11
CA ALA A 148 29.29 -0.64 -15.18
C ALA A 148 30.67 -0.67 -15.84
N VAL A 149 30.76 -1.21 -17.07
CA VAL A 149 32.02 -1.22 -17.84
C VAL A 149 32.48 0.20 -18.17
N ILE A 150 31.57 1.07 -18.59
CA ILE A 150 31.87 2.48 -18.94
C ILE A 150 32.36 3.22 -17.68
N TYR A 151 31.61 3.16 -16.58
CA TYR A 151 32.00 3.83 -15.33
C TYR A 151 33.31 3.31 -14.77
N TRP A 152 33.57 2.01 -14.88
CA TRP A 152 34.85 1.43 -14.48
C TRP A 152 36.04 1.98 -15.29
N LYS A 153 35.85 2.17 -16.60
CA LYS A 153 36.87 2.80 -17.48
C LYS A 153 37.05 4.28 -17.14
N ILE A 154 35.95 5.04 -16.95
CA ILE A 154 35.99 6.45 -16.56
C ILE A 154 36.67 6.61 -15.20
N SER A 155 36.31 5.81 -14.21
CA SER A 155 36.93 5.86 -12.87
C SER A 155 38.47 5.62 -12.95
N GLY A 156 38.87 4.63 -13.76
CA GLY A 156 40.28 4.34 -14.00
C GLY A 156 41.02 5.50 -14.69
N TRP A 157 40.36 6.20 -15.62
CA TRP A 157 40.94 7.37 -16.27
C TRP A 157 41.06 8.58 -15.32
N THR A 158 40.02 8.87 -14.54
CA THR A 158 39.99 10.04 -13.65
C THR A 158 40.96 9.96 -12.50
N VAL A 159 41.31 8.76 -12.01
CA VAL A 159 42.27 8.58 -10.92
C VAL A 159 43.73 8.54 -11.40
N LYS A 160 43.97 8.54 -12.72
CA LYS A 160 45.33 8.61 -13.25
C LYS A 160 45.92 10.02 -13.07
N ASN A 161 47.18 10.10 -12.66
CA ASN A 161 47.92 11.35 -12.53
C ASN A 161 47.28 12.38 -11.57
N LEU A 162 46.78 11.93 -10.41
CA LEU A 162 46.32 12.83 -9.37
C LEU A 162 47.49 13.65 -8.80
N ARG A 163 47.33 14.97 -8.73
CA ARG A 163 48.31 15.87 -8.13
C ARG A 163 48.28 15.75 -6.62
N SER A 164 49.46 15.78 -5.97
CA SER A 164 49.49 15.84 -4.52
C SER A 164 48.95 17.17 -4.00
N MET A 165 48.16 17.11 -2.92
CA MET A 165 47.63 18.29 -2.24
C MET A 165 48.53 18.65 -1.06
N SER A 166 48.89 19.94 -0.94
CA SER A 166 49.65 20.43 0.22
C SER A 166 48.92 20.11 1.52
N TRP A 167 49.65 19.63 2.53
CA TRP A 167 49.08 19.28 3.82
C TRP A 167 48.42 20.46 4.52
N LYS A 168 48.90 21.71 4.29
CA LYS A 168 48.32 22.94 4.84
C LYS A 168 46.94 23.28 4.22
N LEU A 169 46.67 22.89 2.98
CA LEU A 169 45.39 23.12 2.30
C LEU A 169 44.34 22.04 2.63
N ARG A 170 44.77 20.86 3.05
CA ARG A 170 43.84 19.74 3.32
C ARG A 170 42.75 20.08 4.33
N PRO A 171 43.04 20.68 5.52
CA PRO A 171 41.98 21.04 6.47
C PRO A 171 40.96 22.02 5.90
N VAL A 172 41.44 23.02 5.16
CA VAL A 172 40.59 24.05 4.54
C VAL A 172 39.66 23.44 3.49
N ILE A 173 40.21 22.60 2.61
CA ILE A 173 39.43 21.91 1.58
C ILE A 173 38.48 20.89 2.20
N ALA A 174 38.91 20.16 3.26
CA ALA A 174 38.07 19.24 3.97
C ALA A 174 36.87 19.95 4.61
N LEU A 175 37.06 21.08 5.27
CA LEU A 175 35.99 21.92 5.81
C LEU A 175 35.05 22.41 4.72
N LEU A 176 35.59 22.84 3.57
CA LEU A 176 34.77 23.26 2.43
C LEU A 176 33.93 22.09 1.87
N VAL A 177 34.52 20.89 1.73
CA VAL A 177 33.80 19.68 1.29
C VAL A 177 32.71 19.31 2.26
N ILE A 178 32.97 19.36 3.58
CA ILE A 178 31.95 19.11 4.60
C ILE A 178 30.81 20.12 4.47
N ALA A 179 31.15 21.43 4.39
CA ALA A 179 30.14 22.47 4.29
C ALA A 179 29.26 22.34 3.03
N VAL A 180 29.90 22.13 1.86
CA VAL A 180 29.17 21.97 0.58
C VAL A 180 28.32 20.69 0.59
N SER A 181 28.86 19.56 1.08
CA SER A 181 28.15 18.29 1.14
C SER A 181 26.98 18.36 2.13
N PHE A 182 27.18 18.99 3.30
CA PHE A 182 26.14 19.14 4.30
C PHE A 182 25.02 20.09 3.81
N LEU A 183 25.37 21.25 3.30
CA LEU A 183 24.39 22.21 2.76
C LEU A 183 23.64 21.63 1.57
N GLY A 184 24.35 20.95 0.67
CA GLY A 184 23.74 20.27 -0.47
C GLY A 184 22.80 19.13 -0.05
N ALA A 185 23.21 18.28 0.87
CA ALA A 185 22.38 17.19 1.39
C ALA A 185 21.16 17.70 2.17
N ARG A 186 21.35 18.74 3.01
CA ARG A 186 20.27 19.35 3.77
C ARG A 186 19.28 20.10 2.88
N SER A 187 19.78 20.84 1.92
CA SER A 187 19.06 21.63 0.90
C SER A 187 17.81 22.39 1.41
N SER A 188 17.82 22.80 2.68
CA SER A 188 16.74 23.53 3.34
C SER A 188 17.29 24.34 4.51
N PHE A 189 16.78 25.57 4.70
CA PHE A 189 17.03 26.40 5.87
C PHE A 189 15.95 26.26 6.94
N GLN A 190 14.93 25.44 6.68
CA GLN A 190 13.87 25.13 7.67
C GLN A 190 14.39 24.21 8.78
N HIS A 191 13.59 24.01 9.83
CA HIS A 191 13.95 23.15 10.96
C HIS A 191 14.39 21.73 10.52
N ARG A 192 13.78 21.18 9.47
CA ARG A 192 14.12 19.85 8.91
C ARG A 192 14.81 19.96 7.56
N GLY A 193 15.64 18.97 7.23
CA GLY A 193 16.19 18.79 5.89
C GLY A 193 15.10 18.54 4.86
N ILE A 194 15.47 18.69 3.59
CA ILE A 194 14.53 18.50 2.47
C ILE A 194 13.96 17.07 2.47
N ASN A 195 12.68 16.97 2.11
CA ASN A 195 11.97 15.70 1.95
C ASN A 195 11.00 15.78 0.75
N PRO A 196 10.43 14.64 0.29
CA PRO A 196 9.54 14.62 -0.88
C PRO A 196 8.35 15.57 -0.79
N ALA A 197 7.75 15.72 0.40
CA ALA A 197 6.60 16.60 0.56
C ALA A 197 6.94 18.09 0.37
N MET A 198 8.17 18.51 0.67
CA MET A 198 8.62 19.89 0.49
C MET A 198 8.74 20.30 -0.99
N VAL A 199 8.92 19.33 -1.88
CA VAL A 199 9.06 19.56 -3.33
C VAL A 199 7.80 19.19 -4.10
N ALA A 200 6.77 18.67 -3.46
CA ALA A 200 5.46 18.46 -4.04
C ALA A 200 4.79 19.82 -4.32
N PHE A 201 4.36 20.05 -5.54
CA PHE A 201 3.84 21.34 -6.01
C PHE A 201 2.50 21.23 -6.75
N SER A 202 1.99 20.02 -6.98
CA SER A 202 0.76 19.79 -7.72
C SER A 202 -0.16 18.78 -7.02
N SER A 203 -1.38 18.63 -7.52
CA SER A 203 -2.31 17.57 -7.11
C SER A 203 -2.03 16.21 -7.79
N ASP A 204 -1.12 16.16 -8.77
CA ASP A 204 -0.72 14.93 -9.45
C ASP A 204 0.43 14.25 -8.72
N ALA A 205 0.16 13.04 -8.19
CA ALA A 205 1.12 12.27 -7.40
C ALA A 205 2.33 11.82 -8.26
N LEU A 206 2.09 11.40 -9.52
CA LEU A 206 3.18 11.01 -10.40
C LEU A 206 4.07 12.21 -10.73
N VAL A 207 3.50 13.34 -11.12
CA VAL A 207 4.27 14.55 -11.45
C VAL A 207 5.13 14.99 -10.27
N ASN A 208 4.59 14.97 -9.04
CA ASN A 208 5.37 15.23 -7.84
C ASN A 208 6.50 14.20 -7.65
N SER A 209 6.26 12.93 -7.98
CA SER A 209 7.29 11.89 -7.87
C SER A 209 8.39 12.04 -8.91
N LEU A 210 8.11 12.62 -10.09
CA LEU A 210 9.11 12.88 -11.12
C LEU A 210 10.15 13.93 -10.72
N VAL A 211 9.86 14.76 -9.71
CA VAL A 211 10.84 15.68 -9.10
C VAL A 211 11.99 14.92 -8.45
N LEU A 212 11.70 13.77 -7.84
CA LEU A 212 12.69 12.93 -7.17
C LEU A 212 13.53 12.18 -8.23
N ASN A 213 14.65 11.61 -7.82
CA ASN A 213 15.28 10.50 -8.51
C ASN A 213 14.99 9.19 -7.78
N SER A 214 14.97 8.08 -8.51
CA SER A 214 14.53 6.79 -7.96
C SER A 214 15.46 6.24 -6.89
N GLY A 215 16.76 6.52 -6.98
CA GLY A 215 17.72 6.16 -5.93
C GLY A 215 17.42 6.85 -4.60
N TYR A 216 17.17 8.16 -4.63
CA TYR A 216 16.77 8.91 -3.43
C TYR A 216 15.42 8.42 -2.87
N SER A 217 14.43 8.24 -3.75
CA SER A 217 13.09 7.81 -3.36
C SER A 217 13.10 6.49 -2.60
N VAL A 218 13.85 5.47 -3.11
CA VAL A 218 13.96 4.16 -2.47
C VAL A 218 14.76 4.23 -1.16
N ILE A 219 15.89 4.97 -1.12
CA ILE A 219 16.67 5.13 0.13
C ILE A 219 15.86 5.85 1.19
N TYR A 220 15.13 6.90 0.81
CA TYR A 220 14.25 7.63 1.72
C TYR A 220 13.15 6.71 2.28
N ALA A 221 12.51 5.90 1.42
CA ALA A 221 11.55 4.90 1.85
C ALA A 221 12.16 3.86 2.79
N ALA A 222 13.40 3.38 2.51
CA ALA A 222 14.11 2.44 3.39
C ALA A 222 14.40 3.02 4.77
N GLN A 223 14.72 4.30 4.86
CA GLN A 223 14.89 4.98 6.16
C GLN A 223 13.57 5.05 6.93
N GLN A 224 12.46 5.29 6.24
CA GLN A 224 11.13 5.32 6.87
C GLN A 224 10.74 3.95 7.45
N PHE A 225 11.20 2.84 6.88
CA PHE A 225 10.98 1.51 7.45
C PHE A 225 11.57 1.30 8.84
N LYS A 226 12.67 1.95 9.15
CA LYS A 226 13.31 1.88 10.48
C LYS A 226 12.57 2.71 11.54
N ASP A 227 11.76 3.66 11.10
CA ASP A 227 11.09 4.63 11.96
C ASP A 227 9.56 4.41 12.03
N GLU A 228 9.06 3.17 11.85
CA GLU A 228 7.61 2.87 11.93
C GLU A 228 6.99 3.32 13.24
N GLU A 229 7.73 3.23 14.34
CA GLU A 229 7.29 3.74 15.64
C GLU A 229 7.08 5.27 15.68
N LYS A 230 7.75 5.99 14.78
CA LYS A 230 7.66 7.45 14.64
C LYS A 230 6.81 7.90 13.45
N SER A 231 6.29 6.96 12.67
CA SER A 231 5.61 7.28 11.41
C SER A 231 4.36 8.17 11.61
N SER A 232 3.67 8.03 12.75
CA SER A 232 2.52 8.89 13.10
C SER A 232 2.91 10.37 13.27
N GLU A 233 4.10 10.67 13.78
CA GLU A 233 4.53 12.05 14.00
C GLU A 233 4.75 12.84 12.70
N MET A 234 4.79 12.17 11.56
CA MET A 234 4.98 12.84 10.26
C MET A 234 3.81 13.74 9.86
N TYR A 235 2.60 13.48 10.35
CA TYR A 235 1.41 14.28 10.05
C TYR A 235 1.17 15.41 11.05
N GLY A 236 1.88 15.40 12.16
CA GLY A 236 1.71 16.35 13.27
C GLY A 236 1.60 15.65 14.60
N LYS A 237 1.28 16.41 15.64
CA LYS A 237 1.10 15.90 17.00
C LYS A 237 -0.25 16.33 17.54
N MET A 238 -0.85 15.46 18.32
CA MET A 238 -2.08 15.71 19.07
C MET A 238 -1.94 15.03 20.43
N ASP A 239 -2.46 15.65 21.46
CA ASP A 239 -2.57 15.01 22.77
C ASP A 239 -3.44 13.75 22.68
N ALA A 240 -3.09 12.70 23.42
CA ALA A 240 -3.77 11.42 23.33
C ALA A 240 -5.24 11.52 23.79
N ASP A 241 -5.50 12.27 24.87
CA ASP A 241 -6.87 12.44 25.39
C ASP A 241 -7.72 13.25 24.40
N GLU A 242 -7.14 14.28 23.78
CA GLU A 242 -7.81 15.04 22.71
C GLU A 242 -8.11 14.14 21.51
N MET A 243 -7.15 13.34 21.07
CA MET A 243 -7.33 12.38 19.96
C MET A 243 -8.49 11.42 20.25
N PHE A 244 -8.48 10.77 21.42
CA PHE A 244 -9.54 9.82 21.77
C PHE A 244 -10.89 10.51 21.93
N ARG A 245 -10.94 11.71 22.49
CA ARG A 245 -12.17 12.50 22.59
C ARG A 245 -12.77 12.79 21.21
N ILE A 246 -11.94 13.22 20.24
CA ILE A 246 -12.39 13.49 18.87
C ILE A 246 -12.92 12.20 18.23
N VAL A 247 -12.20 11.09 18.35
CA VAL A 247 -12.61 9.78 17.80
C VAL A 247 -13.91 9.29 18.42
N LYS A 248 -14.10 9.44 19.74
CA LYS A 248 -15.36 9.09 20.42
C LYS A 248 -16.53 9.94 19.91
N VAL A 249 -16.33 11.25 19.79
CA VAL A 249 -17.36 12.17 19.26
C VAL A 249 -17.74 11.81 17.81
N SER A 250 -16.74 11.53 16.96
CA SER A 250 -16.99 11.15 15.55
C SER A 250 -17.77 9.83 15.40
N ARG A 251 -17.68 8.93 16.39
CA ARG A 251 -18.45 7.70 16.43
C ARG A 251 -19.90 7.88 16.89
N GLY A 252 -20.21 8.99 17.56
CA GLY A 252 -21.57 9.26 18.06
C GLY A 252 -22.09 8.26 19.09
N ARG A 253 -21.19 7.50 19.77
CA ARG A 253 -21.57 6.51 20.78
C ARG A 253 -21.56 7.11 22.19
N PRO A 254 -22.47 6.72 23.07
CA PRO A 254 -22.47 7.17 24.46
C PRO A 254 -21.23 6.69 25.21
N ASP A 255 -20.74 7.48 26.15
CA ASP A 255 -19.55 7.14 26.96
C ASP A 255 -19.74 5.85 27.75
N SER A 256 -20.97 5.50 28.12
CA SER A 256 -21.31 4.24 28.82
C SER A 256 -20.97 2.97 28.04
N ASP A 257 -20.80 3.07 26.71
CA ASP A 257 -20.42 1.93 25.88
C ASP A 257 -18.91 1.61 25.97
N TYR A 258 -18.10 2.61 26.39
CA TYR A 258 -16.66 2.44 26.58
C TYR A 258 -16.37 1.82 27.94
N ILE A 259 -15.78 0.62 27.94
CA ILE A 259 -15.71 -0.25 29.13
C ILE A 259 -14.31 -0.37 29.73
N SER A 260 -13.34 0.37 29.25
CA SER A 260 -11.96 0.26 29.71
C SER A 260 -11.19 1.57 29.58
N ASP A 261 -10.56 1.99 30.66
CA ASP A 261 -9.62 3.12 30.66
C ASP A 261 -8.30 2.75 29.97
N LYS A 262 -7.88 1.48 30.10
CA LYS A 262 -6.65 0.98 29.48
C LYS A 262 -6.77 0.84 27.97
N TYR A 263 -7.92 0.43 27.46
CA TYR A 263 -8.19 0.22 26.04
C TYR A 263 -9.23 1.24 25.56
N PRO A 264 -8.81 2.44 25.15
CA PRO A 264 -9.72 3.60 25.00
C PRO A 264 -10.73 3.49 23.86
N THR A 265 -10.54 2.53 22.94
CA THR A 265 -11.51 2.24 21.87
C THR A 265 -12.36 1.00 22.16
N LEU A 266 -12.12 0.30 23.28
CA LEU A 266 -12.87 -0.92 23.62
C LEU A 266 -14.30 -0.56 24.03
N THR A 267 -15.26 -1.13 23.30
CA THR A 267 -16.70 -0.87 23.51
C THR A 267 -17.48 -2.16 23.64
N LYS A 268 -18.57 -2.10 24.41
CA LYS A 268 -19.59 -3.14 24.46
C LYS A 268 -20.47 -3.02 23.21
N ASN A 269 -20.68 -4.12 22.51
CA ASN A 269 -21.46 -4.16 21.28
C ASN A 269 -22.54 -5.25 21.37
N VAL A 270 -23.77 -4.88 21.02
CA VAL A 270 -24.92 -5.79 21.00
C VAL A 270 -25.34 -5.95 19.54
N ALA A 271 -25.39 -7.18 19.09
CA ALA A 271 -25.82 -7.50 17.73
C ALA A 271 -27.28 -7.12 17.50
N THR A 272 -27.62 -6.66 16.29
CA THR A 272 -29.02 -6.37 15.91
C THR A 272 -29.82 -7.66 15.71
N TYR A 273 -29.20 -8.67 15.10
CA TYR A 273 -29.84 -9.98 14.95
C TYR A 273 -29.75 -10.75 16.28
N GLN A 274 -30.91 -11.20 16.79
CA GLN A 274 -31.03 -11.87 18.08
C GLN A 274 -31.38 -13.38 17.93
N GLY A 275 -31.25 -13.94 16.74
CA GLY A 275 -31.49 -15.35 16.47
C GLY A 275 -30.29 -16.25 16.80
N LYS A 276 -30.37 -17.51 16.36
CA LYS A 276 -29.22 -18.43 16.45
C LYS A 276 -28.02 -17.82 15.72
N PRO A 277 -26.82 -17.78 16.35
CA PRO A 277 -25.63 -17.24 15.69
C PRO A 277 -25.37 -17.90 14.35
N LYS A 278 -25.09 -17.08 13.32
CA LYS A 278 -24.84 -17.53 11.94
C LYS A 278 -23.35 -17.67 11.67
N ASN A 279 -23.02 -18.50 10.69
CA ASN A 279 -21.69 -18.55 10.13
C ASN A 279 -21.37 -17.24 9.40
N ILE A 280 -20.08 -16.89 9.34
CA ILE A 280 -19.58 -15.70 8.64
C ILE A 280 -18.54 -16.12 7.62
N VAL A 281 -18.69 -15.72 6.38
CA VAL A 281 -17.72 -15.93 5.30
C VAL A 281 -17.39 -14.58 4.66
N ILE A 282 -16.12 -14.20 4.67
CA ILE A 282 -15.60 -13.06 3.93
C ILE A 282 -14.91 -13.59 2.67
N LEU A 283 -15.45 -13.28 1.50
CA LEU A 283 -14.86 -13.55 0.20
C LEU A 283 -14.09 -12.29 -0.22
N LEU A 284 -12.83 -12.21 0.22
CA LEU A 284 -11.94 -11.10 -0.07
C LEU A 284 -11.39 -11.25 -1.49
N GLN A 285 -11.74 -10.30 -2.37
CA GLN A 285 -11.40 -10.37 -3.79
C GLN A 285 -10.15 -9.56 -4.08
N GLU A 286 -9.12 -10.23 -4.61
CA GLU A 286 -7.87 -9.59 -5.02
C GLU A 286 -8.12 -8.53 -6.08
N SER A 287 -7.75 -7.27 -5.77
CA SER A 287 -7.70 -6.14 -6.71
C SER A 287 -9.00 -5.88 -7.50
N LEU A 288 -10.17 -6.28 -6.99
CA LEU A 288 -11.46 -6.14 -7.68
C LEU A 288 -12.13 -4.80 -7.35
N GLY A 289 -11.62 -3.70 -7.88
CA GLY A 289 -12.20 -2.37 -7.68
C GLY A 289 -13.56 -2.16 -8.35
N ALA A 290 -14.27 -1.12 -7.96
CA ALA A 290 -15.56 -0.74 -8.53
C ALA A 290 -15.49 -0.50 -10.06
N GLN A 291 -14.32 -0.15 -10.60
CA GLN A 291 -14.11 0.01 -12.04
C GLN A 291 -14.41 -1.23 -12.88
N PHE A 292 -14.50 -2.42 -12.28
CA PHE A 292 -14.82 -3.69 -12.96
C PHE A 292 -16.28 -4.13 -12.75
N ILE A 293 -17.07 -3.39 -11.97
CA ILE A 293 -18.44 -3.75 -11.57
C ILE A 293 -19.43 -2.84 -12.29
N GLY A 294 -20.25 -3.41 -13.19
CA GLY A 294 -21.21 -2.65 -13.99
C GLY A 294 -22.23 -1.90 -13.14
N THR A 295 -22.78 -2.53 -12.09
CA THR A 295 -23.74 -1.93 -11.15
C THR A 295 -23.18 -0.72 -10.39
N LEU A 296 -21.86 -0.59 -10.26
CA LEU A 296 -21.17 0.54 -9.63
C LEU A 296 -20.67 1.59 -10.64
N GLY A 297 -21.09 1.49 -11.91
CA GLY A 297 -20.68 2.41 -12.98
C GLY A 297 -19.35 2.07 -13.65
N GLY A 298 -18.77 0.91 -13.34
CA GLY A 298 -17.56 0.39 -13.97
C GLY A 298 -17.81 -0.34 -15.28
N LYS A 299 -16.77 -0.99 -15.80
CA LYS A 299 -16.85 -1.86 -16.98
C LYS A 299 -17.75 -3.06 -16.68
N PRO A 300 -18.49 -3.61 -17.67
CA PRO A 300 -19.38 -4.76 -17.47
C PRO A 300 -18.59 -6.08 -17.45
N LEU A 301 -17.62 -6.19 -16.55
CA LEU A 301 -16.72 -7.35 -16.44
C LEU A 301 -17.18 -8.35 -15.38
N SER A 302 -18.13 -7.96 -14.53
CA SER A 302 -18.56 -8.76 -13.38
C SER A 302 -20.08 -9.03 -13.41
N PRO A 303 -20.61 -9.72 -14.45
CA PRO A 303 -22.04 -9.98 -14.58
C PRO A 303 -22.62 -10.84 -13.45
N ASN A 304 -21.83 -11.73 -12.83
CA ASN A 304 -22.27 -12.53 -11.69
C ASN A 304 -22.42 -11.67 -10.43
N VAL A 305 -21.48 -10.79 -10.14
CA VAL A 305 -21.59 -9.82 -9.03
C VAL A 305 -22.76 -8.87 -9.28
N ASP A 306 -22.96 -8.38 -10.51
CA ASP A 306 -24.09 -7.53 -10.89
C ASP A 306 -25.45 -8.25 -10.69
N GLN A 307 -25.52 -9.55 -10.95
CA GLN A 307 -26.72 -10.34 -10.67
C GLN A 307 -26.92 -10.56 -9.17
N LEU A 308 -25.88 -10.92 -8.43
CA LEU A 308 -25.91 -11.11 -6.98
C LEU A 308 -26.29 -9.81 -6.25
N ALA A 309 -25.89 -8.66 -6.78
CA ALA A 309 -26.26 -7.34 -6.23
C ALA A 309 -27.77 -7.06 -6.22
N LYS A 310 -28.54 -7.78 -7.04
CA LYS A 310 -30.01 -7.70 -7.02
C LYS A 310 -30.64 -8.56 -5.92
N GLU A 311 -29.86 -9.45 -5.33
CA GLU A 311 -30.32 -10.42 -4.34
C GLU A 311 -29.85 -10.10 -2.92
N GLY A 312 -28.88 -9.17 -2.75
CA GLY A 312 -28.26 -8.85 -1.49
C GLY A 312 -28.23 -7.36 -1.15
N TRP A 313 -27.49 -7.05 -0.11
CA TRP A 313 -27.26 -5.69 0.36
C TRP A 313 -25.98 -5.13 -0.26
N LEU A 314 -26.12 -4.33 -1.31
CA LEU A 314 -25.02 -3.67 -2.03
C LEU A 314 -24.70 -2.31 -1.42
N PHE A 315 -23.40 -2.07 -1.14
CA PHE A 315 -22.89 -0.75 -0.76
C PHE A 315 -22.36 -0.03 -2.00
N GLU A 316 -22.94 1.13 -2.31
CA GLU A 316 -22.62 1.90 -3.52
C GLU A 316 -21.41 2.81 -3.35
N ASN A 317 -21.05 3.19 -2.11
CA ASN A 317 -19.99 4.12 -1.79
C ASN A 317 -19.09 3.58 -0.68
N LEU A 318 -18.56 2.37 -0.87
CA LEU A 318 -17.55 1.81 0.04
C LEU A 318 -16.14 2.08 -0.49
N TYR A 319 -15.27 2.55 0.41
CA TYR A 319 -13.90 2.87 0.07
C TYR A 319 -12.91 2.01 0.88
N ALA A 320 -11.90 1.48 0.16
CA ALA A 320 -10.79 0.75 0.74
C ALA A 320 -9.91 1.66 1.61
N THR A 321 -9.27 1.08 2.60
CA THR A 321 -8.35 1.83 3.49
C THR A 321 -6.95 1.98 2.92
N GLY A 322 -6.60 1.26 1.87
CA GLY A 322 -5.28 1.30 1.27
C GLY A 322 -5.24 0.65 -0.11
N THR A 323 -4.03 0.40 -0.59
CA THR A 323 -3.75 -0.04 -1.96
C THR A 323 -3.02 -1.39 -2.02
N ARG A 324 -3.12 -2.17 -0.95
CA ARG A 324 -2.44 -3.46 -0.79
C ARG A 324 -3.32 -4.43 -0.03
N SER A 325 -3.22 -5.71 -0.37
CA SER A 325 -4.02 -6.78 0.21
C SER A 325 -3.95 -6.83 1.73
N VAL A 326 -2.78 -6.60 2.32
CA VAL A 326 -2.62 -6.54 3.78
C VAL A 326 -3.42 -5.40 4.43
N ARG A 327 -3.74 -4.32 3.69
CA ARG A 327 -4.64 -3.24 4.17
C ARG A 327 -6.10 -3.70 4.16
N GLY A 328 -6.52 -4.38 3.10
CA GLY A 328 -7.84 -4.99 3.04
C GLY A 328 -8.03 -6.06 4.11
N ILE A 329 -7.01 -6.89 4.35
CA ILE A 329 -7.01 -7.90 5.41
C ILE A 329 -7.15 -7.24 6.79
N GLU A 330 -6.33 -6.23 7.14
CA GLU A 330 -6.45 -5.57 8.45
C GLU A 330 -7.80 -4.87 8.63
N ALA A 331 -8.33 -4.26 7.56
CA ALA A 331 -9.63 -3.58 7.61
C ALA A 331 -10.79 -4.57 7.81
N THR A 332 -10.80 -5.69 7.07
CA THR A 332 -11.93 -6.64 7.05
C THR A 332 -11.90 -7.66 8.20
N THR A 333 -10.71 -7.96 8.75
CA THR A 333 -10.57 -8.92 9.85
C THR A 333 -10.40 -8.28 11.22
N ALA A 334 -9.84 -7.07 11.27
CA ALA A 334 -9.60 -6.37 12.52
C ALA A 334 -10.37 -5.05 12.67
N GLY A 335 -10.99 -4.53 11.61
CA GLY A 335 -11.62 -3.20 11.62
C GLY A 335 -10.63 -2.08 11.98
N PHE A 336 -9.35 -2.27 11.64
CA PHE A 336 -8.28 -1.38 12.05
C PHE A 336 -8.08 -0.24 11.07
N THR A 337 -7.83 0.95 11.58
CA THR A 337 -7.54 2.14 10.76
C THR A 337 -6.14 2.06 10.15
N PRO A 338 -5.96 2.51 8.90
CA PRO A 338 -4.67 2.41 8.25
C PRO A 338 -3.61 3.27 8.96
N THR A 339 -2.43 2.70 9.16
CA THR A 339 -1.25 3.41 9.67
C THR A 339 -0.51 4.10 8.50
N PRO A 340 0.28 5.14 8.76
CA PRO A 340 1.07 5.80 7.71
C PRO A 340 2.13 4.91 7.06
N ALA A 341 2.58 3.87 7.77
CA ALA A 341 3.67 3.00 7.33
C ALA A 341 3.15 1.66 6.80
N ARG A 342 3.44 0.54 7.47
CA ARG A 342 3.01 -0.80 7.06
C ARG A 342 1.67 -1.17 7.68
N ALA A 343 0.91 -2.04 6.99
CA ALA A 343 -0.23 -2.70 7.59
C ALA A 343 0.21 -3.53 8.81
N VAL A 344 -0.67 -3.61 9.82
CA VAL A 344 -0.37 -4.34 11.07
C VAL A 344 -0.11 -5.83 10.83
N VAL A 345 -0.65 -6.40 9.75
CA VAL A 345 -0.36 -7.78 9.31
C VAL A 345 1.15 -8.03 9.20
N LYS A 346 1.94 -7.02 8.80
CA LYS A 346 3.41 -7.10 8.65
C LYS A 346 4.19 -6.67 9.89
N LEU A 347 3.54 -6.16 10.92
CA LEU A 347 4.21 -5.54 12.07
C LEU A 347 4.39 -6.51 13.23
N ASN A 348 5.59 -6.56 13.80
CA ASN A 348 5.96 -7.53 14.84
C ASN A 348 5.04 -7.51 16.07
N ASN A 349 4.65 -6.32 16.56
CA ASN A 349 3.81 -6.20 17.74
C ASN A 349 2.35 -6.62 17.51
N ALA A 350 1.94 -6.87 16.27
CA ALA A 350 0.60 -7.33 15.93
C ALA A 350 0.55 -8.83 15.59
N GLN A 351 1.68 -9.56 15.68
CA GLN A 351 1.70 -10.99 15.34
C GLN A 351 1.01 -11.87 16.37
N SER A 352 0.73 -11.35 17.57
CA SER A 352 -0.05 -12.06 18.60
C SER A 352 -0.70 -11.06 19.56
N GLY A 353 -1.89 -11.40 20.07
CA GLY A 353 -2.63 -10.55 21.00
C GLY A 353 -3.18 -9.26 20.39
N PHE A 354 -3.20 -9.15 19.08
CA PHE A 354 -3.86 -8.09 18.34
C PHE A 354 -5.29 -8.51 18.02
N PHE A 355 -6.25 -7.62 18.24
CA PHE A 355 -7.66 -7.95 18.02
C PHE A 355 -7.95 -8.28 16.55
N THR A 356 -8.65 -9.40 16.34
CA THR A 356 -9.34 -9.74 15.10
C THR A 356 -10.73 -10.30 15.43
N ILE A 357 -11.65 -10.24 14.47
CA ILE A 357 -12.96 -10.90 14.63
C ILE A 357 -12.82 -12.42 14.76
N ALA A 358 -11.75 -13.02 14.23
CA ALA A 358 -11.47 -14.44 14.40
C ALA A 358 -11.18 -14.80 15.87
N ASP A 359 -10.43 -13.96 16.59
CA ASP A 359 -10.16 -14.18 18.03
C ASP A 359 -11.45 -14.11 18.86
N LEU A 360 -12.29 -13.09 18.58
CA LEU A 360 -13.59 -12.96 19.23
C LEU A 360 -14.49 -14.18 18.96
N LEU A 361 -14.61 -14.58 17.69
CA LEU A 361 -15.46 -15.69 17.27
C LEU A 361 -14.94 -17.03 17.79
N HIS A 362 -13.62 -17.25 17.77
CA HIS A 362 -13.01 -18.45 18.33
C HIS A 362 -13.33 -18.63 19.83
N LYS A 363 -13.23 -17.54 20.61
CA LYS A 363 -13.59 -17.52 22.04
C LYS A 363 -15.08 -17.85 22.27
N GLN A 364 -15.94 -17.59 21.28
CA GLN A 364 -17.36 -17.93 21.29
C GLN A 364 -17.68 -19.31 20.66
N GLY A 365 -16.65 -20.13 20.40
CA GLY A 365 -16.81 -21.52 19.95
C GLY A 365 -16.91 -21.71 18.43
N TYR A 366 -16.62 -20.69 17.64
CA TYR A 366 -16.55 -20.82 16.17
C TYR A 366 -15.29 -21.56 15.74
N ASN A 367 -15.42 -22.37 14.70
CA ASN A 367 -14.27 -22.78 13.89
C ASN A 367 -13.82 -21.56 13.06
N THR A 368 -12.52 -21.25 13.11
CA THR A 368 -11.98 -20.05 12.45
C THR A 368 -10.91 -20.45 11.45
N SER A 369 -11.09 -20.11 10.18
CA SER A 369 -10.19 -20.51 9.11
C SER A 369 -9.82 -19.39 8.15
N PHE A 370 -8.61 -19.51 7.58
CA PHE A 370 -8.15 -18.73 6.42
C PHE A 370 -7.92 -19.70 5.26
N ILE A 371 -8.56 -19.45 4.12
CA ILE A 371 -8.46 -20.26 2.91
C ILE A 371 -7.88 -19.39 1.81
N TYR A 372 -6.71 -19.80 1.29
CA TYR A 372 -5.94 -19.04 0.33
C TYR A 372 -5.39 -19.95 -0.78
N GLY A 373 -5.40 -19.51 -2.02
CA GLY A 373 -4.84 -20.25 -3.15
C GLY A 373 -3.32 -20.21 -3.24
N GLY A 374 -2.69 -19.19 -2.69
CA GLY A 374 -1.25 -18.97 -2.70
C GLY A 374 -0.52 -19.48 -1.44
N GLU A 375 0.73 -19.06 -1.29
CA GLU A 375 1.59 -19.47 -0.17
C GLU A 375 1.33 -18.59 1.08
N LYS A 376 0.91 -19.19 2.19
CA LYS A 376 0.53 -18.50 3.45
C LYS A 376 1.63 -17.68 4.13
N HIS A 377 2.90 -17.94 3.78
CA HIS A 377 4.01 -17.17 4.35
C HIS A 377 4.13 -15.77 3.73
N PHE A 378 3.53 -15.55 2.54
CA PHE A 378 3.56 -14.26 1.88
C PHE A 378 2.97 -13.17 2.80
N ASP A 379 3.61 -11.99 2.79
CA ASP A 379 3.20 -10.82 3.57
C ASP A 379 3.00 -11.08 5.08
N ASN A 380 3.61 -12.17 5.61
CA ASN A 380 3.54 -12.55 7.02
C ASN A 380 2.13 -12.99 7.49
N MET A 381 1.24 -13.33 6.54
CA MET A 381 -0.16 -13.65 6.81
C MET A 381 -0.33 -14.79 7.80
N ALA A 382 0.40 -15.91 7.63
CA ALA A 382 0.28 -17.06 8.50
C ALA A 382 0.58 -16.72 9.97
N SER A 383 1.65 -15.95 10.22
CA SER A 383 2.02 -15.54 11.59
C SER A 383 0.94 -14.65 12.20
N PHE A 384 0.46 -13.67 11.45
CA PHE A 384 -0.61 -12.77 11.90
C PHE A 384 -1.91 -13.54 12.20
N PHE A 385 -2.32 -14.45 11.32
CA PHE A 385 -3.57 -15.19 11.48
C PHE A 385 -3.51 -16.18 12.63
N TYR A 386 -2.48 -17.04 12.71
CA TYR A 386 -2.34 -18.00 13.82
C TYR A 386 -2.22 -17.31 15.18
N GLY A 387 -1.51 -16.20 15.27
CA GLY A 387 -1.32 -15.46 16.52
C GLY A 387 -2.57 -14.69 16.98
N ASN A 388 -3.59 -14.53 16.11
CA ASN A 388 -4.75 -13.68 16.35
C ASN A 388 -6.09 -14.38 16.04
N GLY A 389 -6.17 -15.67 16.36
CA GLY A 389 -7.44 -16.39 16.49
C GLY A 389 -7.89 -17.23 15.30
N PHE A 390 -7.19 -17.22 14.17
CA PHE A 390 -7.42 -18.21 13.11
C PHE A 390 -6.75 -19.53 13.50
N LYS A 391 -7.48 -20.63 13.43
CA LYS A 391 -6.98 -21.96 13.85
C LYS A 391 -6.57 -22.83 12.69
N ASP A 392 -7.30 -22.76 11.58
CA ASP A 392 -7.01 -23.53 10.38
C ASP A 392 -6.58 -22.58 9.25
N ILE A 393 -5.47 -22.90 8.61
CA ILE A 393 -4.99 -22.19 7.43
C ILE A 393 -4.79 -23.20 6.31
N TRP A 394 -5.56 -23.02 5.23
CA TRP A 394 -5.43 -23.77 4.00
C TRP A 394 -4.69 -22.91 2.97
N ASP A 395 -3.56 -23.41 2.47
CA ASP A 395 -2.74 -22.71 1.49
C ASP A 395 -2.46 -23.59 0.25
N GLN A 396 -1.71 -23.11 -0.71
CA GLN A 396 -1.43 -23.80 -1.97
C GLN A 396 -1.05 -25.29 -1.79
N GLN A 397 -0.35 -25.65 -0.72
CA GLN A 397 0.12 -27.03 -0.48
C GLN A 397 -1.02 -27.98 -0.05
N ASP A 398 -2.15 -27.45 0.38
CA ASP A 398 -3.29 -28.23 0.86
C ASP A 398 -4.29 -28.60 -0.27
N TYR A 399 -4.03 -28.17 -1.51
CA TYR A 399 -4.84 -28.49 -2.67
C TYR A 399 -4.33 -29.76 -3.36
N GLN A 400 -5.17 -30.77 -3.41
CA GLN A 400 -4.86 -32.02 -4.10
C GLN A 400 -5.36 -31.95 -5.54
N ASN A 401 -4.45 -32.06 -6.51
CA ASN A 401 -4.75 -32.03 -7.95
C ASN A 401 -5.56 -30.80 -8.39
N PRO A 402 -5.07 -29.57 -8.14
CA PRO A 402 -5.76 -28.37 -8.61
C PRO A 402 -5.90 -28.37 -10.12
N LYS A 403 -7.01 -27.84 -10.64
CA LYS A 403 -7.28 -27.72 -12.08
C LYS A 403 -6.27 -26.79 -12.76
N PHE A 404 -5.78 -25.79 -12.01
CA PHE A 404 -4.81 -24.82 -12.50
C PHE A 404 -3.99 -24.24 -11.34
N THR A 405 -2.69 -24.06 -11.59
CA THR A 405 -1.78 -23.36 -10.67
C THR A 405 -0.94 -22.37 -11.47
N GLY A 406 -1.00 -21.10 -11.12
CA GLY A 406 -0.18 -20.01 -11.65
C GLY A 406 0.88 -19.52 -10.68
N THR A 407 1.46 -18.38 -10.97
CA THR A 407 2.50 -17.72 -10.16
C THR A 407 2.04 -17.45 -8.72
N TRP A 408 0.79 -17.08 -8.53
CA TRP A 408 0.21 -16.71 -7.22
C TRP A 408 -0.59 -17.85 -6.57
N GLY A 409 -0.44 -19.09 -7.05
CA GLY A 409 -1.07 -20.27 -6.48
C GLY A 409 -2.16 -20.86 -7.35
N VAL A 410 -3.07 -21.60 -6.72
CA VAL A 410 -4.17 -22.26 -7.44
C VAL A 410 -5.20 -21.24 -7.91
N SER A 411 -6.00 -21.63 -8.92
CA SER A 411 -7.04 -20.76 -9.47
C SER A 411 -8.14 -20.42 -8.45
N ASP A 412 -8.85 -19.30 -8.66
CA ASP A 412 -9.98 -18.92 -7.81
C ASP A 412 -11.11 -19.97 -7.87
N GLU A 413 -11.27 -20.71 -8.95
CA GLU A 413 -12.22 -21.82 -9.03
C GLU A 413 -11.82 -22.95 -8.06
N ASP A 414 -10.54 -23.35 -8.04
CA ASP A 414 -10.02 -24.35 -7.09
C ASP A 414 -10.14 -23.87 -5.64
N LEU A 415 -9.84 -22.57 -5.40
CA LEU A 415 -10.01 -21.93 -4.10
C LEU A 415 -11.45 -22.06 -3.59
N PHE A 416 -12.43 -21.73 -4.43
CA PHE A 416 -13.84 -21.77 -4.07
C PHE A 416 -14.41 -23.18 -3.96
N ASP A 417 -13.91 -24.14 -4.73
CA ASP A 417 -14.23 -25.56 -4.56
C ASP A 417 -13.77 -26.05 -3.18
N LYS A 418 -12.55 -25.70 -2.77
CA LYS A 418 -12.01 -25.99 -1.43
C LYS A 418 -12.81 -25.34 -0.31
N ALA A 419 -13.20 -24.08 -0.50
CA ALA A 419 -14.04 -23.37 0.45
C ALA A 419 -15.39 -24.05 0.64
N ASN A 420 -16.07 -24.41 -0.46
CA ASN A 420 -17.34 -25.14 -0.42
C ASN A 420 -17.24 -26.50 0.26
N GLU A 421 -16.19 -27.29 -0.03
CA GLU A 421 -15.90 -28.55 0.66
C GLU A 421 -15.75 -28.33 2.18
N THR A 422 -14.94 -27.35 2.57
CA THR A 422 -14.65 -27.00 3.96
C THR A 422 -15.92 -26.58 4.71
N PHE A 423 -16.74 -25.71 4.12
CA PHE A 423 -17.98 -25.21 4.75
C PHE A 423 -19.02 -26.32 4.90
N THR A 424 -19.14 -27.18 3.89
CA THR A 424 -20.03 -28.36 3.95
C THR A 424 -19.66 -29.26 5.11
N LYS A 425 -18.36 -29.53 5.28
CA LYS A 425 -17.84 -30.33 6.38
C LYS A 425 -18.12 -29.68 7.75
N LEU A 426 -17.77 -28.40 7.91
CA LEU A 426 -17.96 -27.67 9.18
C LEU A 426 -19.45 -27.57 9.56
N GLN A 427 -20.35 -27.37 8.59
CA GLN A 427 -21.79 -27.38 8.85
C GLN A 427 -22.29 -28.76 9.35
N ASN A 428 -21.75 -29.85 8.81
CA ASN A 428 -22.09 -31.21 9.26
C ASN A 428 -21.56 -31.48 10.68
N GLU A 429 -20.49 -30.82 11.12
CA GLU A 429 -19.97 -30.89 12.48
C GLU A 429 -20.86 -30.15 13.51
N GLY A 430 -21.81 -29.35 13.04
CA GLY A 430 -22.80 -28.64 13.86
C GLY A 430 -22.25 -27.47 14.68
N LYS A 431 -21.03 -27.00 14.40
CA LYS A 431 -20.43 -25.83 15.02
C LYS A 431 -20.48 -24.63 14.08
N PRO A 432 -20.72 -23.42 14.57
CA PRO A 432 -20.61 -22.24 13.75
C PRO A 432 -19.18 -22.05 13.26
N PHE A 433 -19.01 -21.43 12.08
CA PHE A 433 -17.68 -21.17 11.52
C PHE A 433 -17.54 -19.74 11.00
N PHE A 434 -16.31 -19.28 11.04
CA PHE A 434 -15.85 -18.07 10.39
C PHE A 434 -14.73 -18.40 9.41
N SER A 435 -14.82 -17.93 8.19
CA SER A 435 -13.77 -18.11 7.20
C SER A 435 -13.48 -16.82 6.45
N LEU A 436 -12.19 -16.51 6.33
CA LEU A 436 -11.68 -15.56 5.35
C LEU A 436 -11.19 -16.37 4.14
N VAL A 437 -11.80 -16.15 2.98
CA VAL A 437 -11.39 -16.74 1.70
C VAL A 437 -10.81 -15.65 0.83
N PHE A 438 -9.54 -15.78 0.44
CA PHE A 438 -8.83 -14.74 -0.29
C PHE A 438 -8.44 -15.22 -1.69
N SER A 439 -8.95 -14.55 -2.73
CA SER A 439 -8.65 -14.86 -4.14
C SER A 439 -7.29 -14.35 -4.57
N SER A 440 -6.76 -14.84 -5.70
CA SER A 440 -5.44 -14.48 -6.20
C SER A 440 -5.34 -14.34 -7.72
N SER A 441 -6.30 -14.85 -8.50
CA SER A 441 -6.20 -14.91 -9.96
C SER A 441 -6.19 -13.55 -10.66
N ASN A 442 -6.68 -12.48 -10.00
CA ASN A 442 -6.67 -11.12 -10.53
C ASN A 442 -5.36 -10.36 -10.22
N HIS A 443 -4.26 -11.07 -10.02
CA HIS A 443 -2.93 -10.51 -9.82
C HIS A 443 -2.06 -10.64 -11.09
N ASP A 444 -1.16 -9.68 -11.34
CA ASP A 444 -0.15 -9.77 -12.41
C ASP A 444 0.74 -11.02 -12.20
N PRO A 445 0.96 -11.90 -13.21
CA PRO A 445 0.75 -11.72 -14.65
C PRO A 445 -0.63 -12.12 -15.21
N PHE A 446 -1.68 -12.17 -14.39
CA PHE A 446 -3.07 -12.40 -14.83
C PHE A 446 -3.32 -13.81 -15.39
N GLU A 447 -2.90 -14.81 -14.64
CA GLU A 447 -2.98 -16.22 -15.00
C GLU A 447 -4.26 -16.88 -14.49
N TYR A 448 -4.96 -17.59 -15.35
CA TYR A 448 -6.15 -18.36 -15.02
C TYR A 448 -6.39 -19.48 -16.07
N PRO A 449 -7.23 -20.50 -15.79
CA PRO A 449 -7.46 -21.64 -16.69
C PRO A 449 -8.04 -21.19 -18.04
N ASP A 450 -7.71 -21.94 -19.10
CA ASP A 450 -8.27 -21.71 -20.43
C ASP A 450 -9.74 -22.14 -20.53
N GLY A 451 -10.49 -21.47 -21.43
CA GLY A 451 -11.86 -21.86 -21.81
C GLY A 451 -12.93 -21.61 -20.74
N LYS A 452 -12.62 -20.89 -19.65
CA LYS A 452 -13.58 -20.60 -18.58
C LYS A 452 -14.45 -19.37 -18.83
N ILE A 453 -13.92 -18.41 -19.57
CA ILE A 453 -14.60 -17.17 -19.92
C ILE A 453 -14.45 -16.88 -21.42
N GLU A 454 -15.41 -16.16 -21.98
CA GLU A 454 -15.21 -15.43 -23.21
C GLU A 454 -14.32 -14.23 -22.94
N LEU A 455 -13.21 -14.10 -23.68
CA LEU A 455 -12.25 -13.03 -23.47
C LEU A 455 -12.89 -11.67 -23.76
N TYR A 456 -12.68 -10.73 -22.86
CA TYR A 456 -13.11 -9.35 -23.06
C TYR A 456 -12.21 -8.61 -24.05
N GLU A 457 -10.92 -8.97 -24.07
CA GLU A 457 -9.90 -8.36 -24.93
C GLU A 457 -8.75 -9.36 -25.21
N GLN A 458 -7.89 -9.03 -26.17
CA GLN A 458 -6.67 -9.77 -26.47
C GLN A 458 -5.42 -8.96 -26.05
N PRO A 459 -4.34 -9.61 -25.58
CA PRO A 459 -4.19 -11.05 -25.34
C PRO A 459 -5.00 -11.56 -24.13
N LYS A 460 -4.97 -12.89 -23.84
CA LYS A 460 -5.67 -13.49 -22.71
C LYS A 460 -5.22 -12.90 -21.36
N ALA A 461 -3.91 -12.82 -21.13
CA ALA A 461 -3.31 -12.36 -19.86
C ALA A 461 -3.42 -10.84 -19.71
N THR A 462 -4.63 -10.36 -19.42
CA THR A 462 -4.91 -8.96 -19.12
C THR A 462 -5.70 -8.83 -17.82
N ARG A 463 -5.57 -7.69 -17.18
CA ARG A 463 -6.32 -7.35 -15.97
C ARG A 463 -7.84 -7.44 -16.15
N ASN A 464 -8.37 -6.96 -17.27
CA ASN A 464 -9.80 -7.02 -17.53
C ASN A 464 -10.29 -8.47 -17.67
N ASN A 465 -9.54 -9.32 -18.36
CA ASN A 465 -9.88 -10.73 -18.48
C ASN A 465 -9.75 -11.46 -17.12
N ALA A 466 -8.74 -11.14 -16.31
CA ALA A 466 -8.56 -11.72 -14.98
C ALA A 466 -9.69 -11.30 -14.02
N ALA A 467 -10.11 -10.02 -14.04
CA ALA A 467 -11.28 -9.56 -13.30
C ALA A 467 -12.57 -10.29 -13.73
N LYS A 468 -12.75 -10.50 -15.05
CA LYS A 468 -13.88 -11.29 -15.58
C LYS A 468 -13.81 -12.75 -15.14
N TYR A 469 -12.61 -13.34 -15.04
CA TYR A 469 -12.43 -14.69 -14.51
C TYR A 469 -12.73 -14.76 -12.99
N ALA A 470 -12.30 -13.79 -12.21
CA ALA A 470 -12.62 -13.72 -10.79
C ALA A 470 -14.15 -13.67 -10.55
N ASP A 471 -14.88 -12.90 -11.36
CA ASP A 471 -16.34 -12.87 -11.34
C ASP A 471 -16.96 -14.23 -11.72
N TYR A 472 -16.42 -14.90 -12.74
CA TYR A 472 -16.85 -16.25 -13.10
C TYR A 472 -16.68 -17.22 -11.92
N ALA A 473 -15.54 -17.20 -11.25
CA ALA A 473 -15.27 -18.05 -10.10
C ALA A 473 -16.19 -17.76 -8.92
N LEU A 474 -16.52 -16.48 -8.65
CA LEU A 474 -17.54 -16.09 -7.68
C LEU A 474 -18.94 -16.64 -8.06
N GLY A 475 -19.34 -16.51 -9.33
CA GLY A 475 -20.59 -17.06 -9.82
C GLY A 475 -20.68 -18.58 -9.64
N HIS A 476 -19.59 -19.30 -9.93
CA HIS A 476 -19.46 -20.73 -9.67
C HIS A 476 -19.64 -21.06 -8.18
N PHE A 477 -18.95 -20.34 -7.28
CA PHE A 477 -19.09 -20.53 -5.85
C PHE A 477 -20.54 -20.34 -5.36
N PHE A 478 -21.20 -19.24 -5.72
CA PHE A 478 -22.55 -18.95 -5.25
C PHE A 478 -23.60 -19.91 -5.81
N LYS A 479 -23.35 -20.49 -7.00
CA LYS A 479 -24.20 -21.56 -7.52
C LYS A 479 -24.14 -22.81 -6.62
N MET A 480 -22.97 -23.18 -6.12
CA MET A 480 -22.80 -24.30 -5.18
C MET A 480 -23.33 -23.93 -3.79
N ALA A 481 -22.97 -22.76 -3.27
CA ALA A 481 -23.33 -22.30 -1.94
C ALA A 481 -24.86 -22.25 -1.72
N LYS A 482 -25.62 -21.74 -2.71
CA LYS A 482 -27.08 -21.66 -2.64
C LYS A 482 -27.76 -23.03 -2.57
N GLN A 483 -27.09 -24.09 -3.01
CA GLN A 483 -27.59 -25.47 -2.96
C GLN A 483 -27.07 -26.26 -1.77
N SER A 484 -26.18 -25.65 -0.97
CA SER A 484 -25.50 -26.32 0.15
C SER A 484 -26.33 -26.34 1.43
N ASN A 485 -25.92 -27.19 2.36
CA ASN A 485 -26.51 -27.31 3.70
C ASN A 485 -26.19 -26.11 4.61
N TYR A 486 -25.15 -25.32 4.29
CA TYR A 486 -24.70 -24.19 5.10
C TYR A 486 -25.35 -22.86 4.68
N TRP A 487 -26.00 -22.77 3.50
CA TRP A 487 -26.53 -21.52 2.96
C TRP A 487 -27.45 -20.75 3.94
N LYS A 488 -28.39 -21.44 4.54
CA LYS A 488 -29.40 -20.85 5.44
C LYS A 488 -28.82 -20.27 6.73
N ASP A 489 -27.70 -20.82 7.16
CA ASP A 489 -27.04 -20.44 8.41
C ASP A 489 -25.82 -19.53 8.20
N THR A 490 -25.59 -19.00 6.97
CA THR A 490 -24.37 -18.28 6.65
C THR A 490 -24.63 -16.87 6.11
N ILE A 491 -23.87 -15.90 6.60
CA ILE A 491 -23.73 -14.55 6.06
C ILE A 491 -22.46 -14.49 5.24
N PHE A 492 -22.56 -14.05 4.00
CA PHE A 492 -21.43 -13.87 3.08
C PHE A 492 -21.21 -12.39 2.84
N LEU A 493 -19.95 -11.97 2.86
CA LEU A 493 -19.50 -10.68 2.37
C LEU A 493 -18.59 -10.90 1.17
N ILE A 494 -18.97 -10.40 0.00
CA ILE A 494 -18.04 -10.16 -1.12
C ILE A 494 -17.49 -8.75 -0.92
N VAL A 495 -16.17 -8.60 -0.83
CA VAL A 495 -15.50 -7.30 -0.73
C VAL A 495 -14.13 -7.38 -1.38
N ALA A 496 -13.72 -6.33 -2.10
CA ALA A 496 -12.35 -6.27 -2.59
C ALA A 496 -11.40 -5.88 -1.44
N ASP A 497 -10.16 -6.34 -1.52
CA ASP A 497 -9.08 -5.90 -0.63
C ASP A 497 -8.67 -4.45 -0.92
N HIS A 498 -8.50 -4.12 -2.19
CA HIS A 498 -8.25 -2.80 -2.78
C HIS A 498 -8.62 -2.81 -4.27
N ASP A 499 -8.45 -1.70 -4.99
CA ASP A 499 -8.56 -1.66 -6.45
C ASP A 499 -7.23 -2.02 -7.12
N SER A 500 -7.32 -2.50 -8.33
CA SER A 500 -6.19 -2.79 -9.22
C SER A 500 -5.58 -1.48 -9.73
N ARG A 501 -4.24 -1.41 -9.73
CA ARG A 501 -3.46 -0.27 -10.25
C ARG A 501 -3.95 1.07 -9.70
N VAL A 502 -3.80 1.24 -8.39
CA VAL A 502 -4.13 2.52 -7.74
C VAL A 502 -3.13 3.58 -8.17
N GLY A 503 -3.57 4.49 -9.00
CA GLY A 503 -2.79 5.57 -9.57
C GLY A 503 -3.70 6.63 -10.18
N GLY A 504 -3.14 7.65 -10.81
CA GLY A 504 -3.87 8.71 -11.46
C GLY A 504 -3.38 10.11 -11.11
N ALA A 505 -3.91 11.11 -11.81
CA ALA A 505 -3.53 12.52 -11.69
C ALA A 505 -4.11 13.18 -10.43
N SER A 506 -3.89 12.59 -9.27
CA SER A 506 -4.35 13.13 -7.98
C SER A 506 -3.38 12.79 -6.86
N LEU A 507 -3.28 13.65 -5.83
CA LEU A 507 -2.50 13.38 -4.62
C LEU A 507 -2.94 12.08 -3.93
N VAL A 508 -4.25 11.83 -3.91
CA VAL A 508 -4.86 10.57 -3.54
C VAL A 508 -5.87 10.24 -4.63
N PRO A 509 -5.67 9.15 -5.40
CA PRO A 509 -6.56 8.78 -6.48
C PRO A 509 -7.84 8.12 -5.95
N ILE A 510 -8.76 8.92 -5.42
CA ILE A 510 -9.97 8.51 -4.67
C ILE A 510 -10.81 7.51 -5.46
N LYS A 511 -10.94 7.68 -6.78
CA LYS A 511 -11.64 6.73 -7.66
C LYS A 511 -11.18 5.29 -7.42
N HIS A 512 -9.87 5.10 -7.30
CA HIS A 512 -9.25 3.79 -7.14
C HIS A 512 -9.25 3.27 -5.68
N PHE A 513 -9.91 3.97 -4.77
CA PHE A 513 -10.26 3.45 -3.46
C PHE A 513 -11.71 2.96 -3.39
N HIS A 514 -12.53 3.28 -4.41
CA HIS A 514 -13.89 2.78 -4.52
C HIS A 514 -13.89 1.29 -4.86
N ILE A 515 -14.46 0.48 -3.98
CA ILE A 515 -14.47 -0.99 -4.08
C ILE A 515 -15.90 -1.51 -3.87
N PRO A 516 -16.26 -2.67 -4.46
CA PRO A 516 -17.53 -3.32 -4.17
C PRO A 516 -17.56 -3.88 -2.75
N ALA A 517 -18.74 -3.81 -2.11
CA ALA A 517 -19.11 -4.67 -1.01
C ALA A 517 -20.57 -5.10 -1.17
N LEU A 518 -20.80 -6.41 -1.04
CA LEU A 518 -22.10 -7.03 -1.18
C LEU A 518 -22.29 -8.08 -0.08
N ILE A 519 -23.32 -7.91 0.75
CA ILE A 519 -23.69 -8.88 1.77
C ILE A 519 -24.84 -9.76 1.25
N LEU A 520 -24.68 -11.07 1.35
CA LEU A 520 -25.61 -12.09 0.91
C LEU A 520 -25.87 -13.11 2.01
N GLY A 521 -26.97 -13.83 1.92
CA GLY A 521 -27.34 -14.90 2.83
C GLY A 521 -28.85 -14.99 3.03
N ASP A 522 -29.31 -16.08 3.63
CA ASP A 522 -30.71 -16.24 3.94
C ASP A 522 -31.17 -15.21 4.98
N GLY A 523 -32.25 -14.50 4.68
CA GLY A 523 -32.77 -13.40 5.50
C GLY A 523 -32.12 -12.04 5.26
N ILE A 524 -31.14 -11.92 4.34
CA ILE A 524 -30.62 -10.63 3.88
C ILE A 524 -31.55 -10.06 2.79
N ALA A 525 -32.23 -8.98 3.11
CA ALA A 525 -33.11 -8.32 2.14
C ALA A 525 -32.32 -7.57 1.08
N PRO A 526 -32.65 -7.71 -0.22
CA PRO A 526 -32.05 -6.93 -1.28
C PRO A 526 -32.20 -5.43 -1.04
N ARG A 527 -31.08 -4.70 -1.04
CA ARG A 527 -31.12 -3.24 -0.95
C ARG A 527 -29.81 -2.61 -1.49
N ARG A 528 -29.91 -1.37 -1.91
CA ARG A 528 -28.77 -0.52 -2.27
C ARG A 528 -28.54 0.49 -1.16
N ASP A 529 -27.29 0.62 -0.72
CA ASP A 529 -26.90 1.52 0.36
C ASP A 529 -25.96 2.59 -0.19
N SER A 530 -26.43 3.82 -0.23
CA SER A 530 -25.71 4.95 -0.80
C SER A 530 -24.89 5.72 0.24
N ARG A 531 -24.90 5.31 1.52
CA ARG A 531 -24.08 5.94 2.56
C ARG A 531 -22.58 5.86 2.19
N LEU A 532 -21.83 6.90 2.54
CA LEU A 532 -20.38 6.85 2.49
C LEU A 532 -19.86 5.98 3.63
N VAL A 533 -19.21 4.87 3.30
CA VAL A 533 -18.72 3.89 4.27
C VAL A 533 -17.25 3.53 3.99
N SER A 534 -16.55 3.17 5.03
CA SER A 534 -15.17 2.70 4.97
C SER A 534 -15.11 1.17 5.13
N GLN A 535 -14.13 0.55 4.53
CA GLN A 535 -13.92 -0.90 4.61
C GLN A 535 -13.87 -1.42 6.07
N ILE A 536 -13.44 -0.60 7.04
CA ILE A 536 -13.42 -0.94 8.47
C ILE A 536 -14.81 -1.09 9.11
N ASP A 537 -15.90 -0.68 8.42
CA ASP A 537 -17.26 -0.84 8.91
C ASP A 537 -17.82 -2.25 8.67
N MET A 538 -17.21 -3.00 7.75
CA MET A 538 -17.69 -4.31 7.34
C MET A 538 -17.65 -5.35 8.48
N PRO A 539 -16.54 -5.53 9.24
CA PRO A 539 -16.51 -6.55 10.27
C PRO A 539 -17.50 -6.30 11.42
N THR A 540 -17.71 -5.05 11.82
CA THR A 540 -18.73 -4.70 12.83
C THR A 540 -20.13 -5.04 12.35
N THR A 541 -20.44 -4.71 11.10
CA THR A 541 -21.73 -5.01 10.46
C THR A 541 -21.98 -6.52 10.35
N LEU A 542 -20.96 -7.30 9.97
CA LEU A 542 -21.05 -8.76 9.87
C LEU A 542 -21.33 -9.42 11.22
N LEU A 543 -20.63 -9.01 12.29
CA LEU A 543 -20.88 -9.52 13.63
C LEU A 543 -22.33 -9.26 14.06
N SER A 544 -22.85 -8.07 13.78
CA SER A 544 -24.22 -7.69 14.12
C SER A 544 -25.25 -8.52 13.36
N LEU A 545 -25.06 -8.74 12.04
CA LEU A 545 -25.93 -9.59 11.21
C LEU A 545 -25.89 -11.07 11.61
N ALA A 546 -24.73 -11.54 12.10
CA ALA A 546 -24.55 -12.92 12.52
C ALA A 546 -25.04 -13.20 13.95
N GLY A 547 -25.52 -12.18 14.68
CA GLY A 547 -25.96 -12.34 16.06
C GLY A 547 -24.83 -12.46 17.08
N VAL A 548 -23.64 -11.92 16.74
CA VAL A 548 -22.46 -11.99 17.60
C VAL A 548 -22.29 -10.69 18.36
N SER A 549 -22.64 -10.72 19.62
CA SER A 549 -22.39 -9.62 20.57
C SER A 549 -21.04 -9.81 21.26
N GLY A 550 -20.39 -8.73 21.70
CA GLY A 550 -19.14 -8.83 22.42
C GLY A 550 -18.42 -7.49 22.62
N ASN A 551 -17.28 -7.57 23.30
CA ASN A 551 -16.43 -6.41 23.58
C ASN A 551 -15.29 -6.37 22.54
N TYR A 552 -15.20 -5.28 21.81
CA TYR A 552 -14.12 -5.13 20.80
C TYR A 552 -13.73 -3.68 20.55
N PRO A 553 -12.46 -3.45 20.11
CA PRO A 553 -11.90 -2.10 19.97
C PRO A 553 -12.14 -1.46 18.61
N MET A 554 -12.87 -2.13 17.69
CA MET A 554 -13.14 -1.61 16.34
C MET A 554 -13.90 -0.30 16.40
N ILE A 555 -13.48 0.69 15.59
CA ILE A 555 -14.14 1.98 15.47
C ILE A 555 -15.12 2.06 14.29
N GLY A 556 -15.26 0.98 13.53
CA GLY A 556 -16.24 0.84 12.47
C GLY A 556 -17.68 0.93 13.00
N PHE A 557 -18.58 1.39 12.15
CA PHE A 557 -20.02 1.46 12.44
C PHE A 557 -20.72 0.14 12.14
N ASP A 558 -21.71 -0.17 12.94
CA ASP A 558 -22.69 -1.21 12.64
C ASP A 558 -23.76 -0.64 11.69
N LEU A 559 -23.63 -0.97 10.42
CA LEU A 559 -24.51 -0.43 9.37
C LEU A 559 -25.92 -1.02 9.36
N THR A 560 -26.20 -2.03 10.20
CA THR A 560 -27.56 -2.54 10.44
C THR A 560 -28.40 -1.55 11.22
N GLN A 561 -27.76 -0.62 11.91
CA GLN A 561 -28.41 0.45 12.67
C GLN A 561 -28.64 1.69 11.79
N ASP A 562 -29.54 2.56 12.25
CA ASP A 562 -29.78 3.86 11.61
C ASP A 562 -28.65 4.84 11.96
N VAL A 563 -27.48 4.62 11.37
CA VAL A 563 -26.29 5.46 11.54
C VAL A 563 -25.82 5.98 10.19
N ASN A 564 -25.24 7.17 10.18
CA ASN A 564 -24.55 7.72 9.02
C ASN A 564 -23.05 7.86 9.34
N PRO A 565 -22.19 6.93 8.89
CA PRO A 565 -20.75 7.01 9.15
C PRO A 565 -20.11 8.29 8.63
N ASP A 566 -20.57 8.75 7.46
CA ASP A 566 -20.15 10.01 6.82
C ASP A 566 -18.62 10.18 6.76
N ARG A 567 -17.88 9.08 6.57
CA ARG A 567 -16.43 9.14 6.43
C ARG A 567 -15.85 7.93 5.71
N ALA A 568 -14.74 8.15 4.96
CA ALA A 568 -13.88 7.11 4.44
C ALA A 568 -12.42 7.48 4.66
N PHE A 569 -11.60 6.49 5.01
CA PHE A 569 -10.15 6.66 5.25
C PHE A 569 -9.37 5.99 4.13
N MET A 570 -8.37 6.68 3.59
CA MET A 570 -7.56 6.21 2.47
C MET A 570 -6.09 6.49 2.74
N GLN A 571 -5.27 5.45 2.73
CA GLN A 571 -3.82 5.57 2.84
C GLN A 571 -3.18 5.28 1.48
N TYR A 572 -2.49 6.26 0.91
CA TYR A 572 -1.80 6.20 -0.36
C TYR A 572 -0.34 6.62 -0.19
N ASP A 573 0.58 5.69 -0.37
CA ASP A 573 2.01 5.85 -0.08
C ASP A 573 2.25 6.43 1.34
N GLN A 574 2.72 7.66 1.46
CA GLN A 574 2.91 8.35 2.75
C GLN A 574 1.80 9.38 3.04
N THR A 575 0.76 9.40 2.23
CA THR A 575 -0.35 10.35 2.33
C THR A 575 -1.55 9.65 2.94
N GLN A 576 -2.29 10.36 3.79
CA GLN A 576 -3.55 9.87 4.32
C GLN A 576 -4.66 10.86 4.02
N ALA A 577 -5.79 10.37 3.53
CA ALA A 577 -6.98 11.17 3.26
C ALA A 577 -8.15 10.70 4.11
N MET A 578 -8.97 11.67 4.54
CA MET A 578 -10.30 11.45 5.08
C MET A 578 -11.31 12.19 4.20
N MET A 579 -12.27 11.47 3.63
CA MET A 579 -13.36 12.02 2.83
C MET A 579 -14.66 12.00 3.63
N LYS A 580 -15.47 13.05 3.49
CA LYS A 580 -16.84 13.16 4.01
C LYS A 580 -17.89 12.94 2.91
N GLY A 581 -19.14 12.70 3.27
CA GLY A 581 -20.23 12.41 2.32
C GLY A 581 -20.57 13.55 1.35
N ASN A 582 -20.20 14.77 1.68
CA ASN A 582 -20.27 15.92 0.77
C ASN A 582 -19.11 16.00 -0.23
N ASN A 583 -18.26 14.95 -0.29
CA ASN A 583 -17.03 14.83 -1.07
C ASN A 583 -15.91 15.83 -0.67
N ASP A 584 -15.99 16.45 0.49
CA ASP A 584 -14.88 17.21 1.03
C ASP A 584 -13.82 16.25 1.58
N VAL A 585 -12.56 16.55 1.31
CA VAL A 585 -11.42 15.69 1.61
C VAL A 585 -10.37 16.48 2.37
N VAL A 586 -9.87 15.91 3.46
CA VAL A 586 -8.66 16.39 4.12
C VAL A 586 -7.52 15.44 3.79
N ILE A 587 -6.42 15.99 3.29
CA ILE A 587 -5.20 15.24 2.97
C ILE A 587 -4.09 15.62 3.94
N GLN A 588 -3.56 14.60 4.62
CA GLN A 588 -2.38 14.67 5.49
C GLN A 588 -1.15 14.22 4.71
N MET A 589 -0.13 15.06 4.66
CA MET A 589 1.16 14.76 4.03
C MET A 589 2.31 14.90 5.04
N PRO A 590 3.40 14.14 4.89
CA PRO A 590 4.53 14.23 5.80
C PRO A 590 5.08 15.66 5.93
N ASN A 591 5.15 16.15 7.16
CA ASN A 591 5.71 17.46 7.52
C ASN A 591 5.05 18.66 6.81
N LYS A 592 3.79 18.53 6.42
CA LYS A 592 2.94 19.63 5.91
C LYS A 592 1.70 19.79 6.80
N ALA A 593 1.14 20.97 6.80
CA ALA A 593 -0.19 21.19 7.37
C ALA A 593 -1.24 20.45 6.53
N ALA A 594 -2.29 19.98 7.18
CA ALA A 594 -3.44 19.36 6.53
C ALA A 594 -4.03 20.28 5.46
N GLN A 595 -4.31 19.73 4.28
CA GLN A 595 -4.88 20.47 3.15
C GLN A 595 -6.30 19.98 2.87
N GLY A 596 -7.20 20.92 2.59
CA GLY A 596 -8.57 20.65 2.21
C GLY A 596 -8.75 20.63 0.70
N TYR A 597 -9.61 19.72 0.23
CA TYR A 597 -9.98 19.55 -1.17
C TYR A 597 -11.47 19.23 -1.28
N HIS A 598 -11.99 19.39 -2.49
CA HIS A 598 -13.27 18.82 -2.90
C HIS A 598 -13.04 17.79 -4.00
N TYR A 599 -13.63 16.62 -3.87
CA TYR A 599 -13.56 15.56 -4.89
C TYR A 599 -14.78 15.62 -5.79
N ASP A 600 -14.57 15.93 -7.06
CA ASP A 600 -15.61 15.84 -8.08
C ASP A 600 -15.63 14.42 -8.66
N LYS A 601 -16.70 13.68 -8.36
CA LYS A 601 -16.88 12.30 -8.86
C LYS A 601 -17.06 12.24 -10.39
N SER A 602 -17.56 13.30 -11.02
CA SER A 602 -17.83 13.30 -12.46
C SER A 602 -16.57 13.48 -13.29
N THR A 603 -15.65 14.28 -12.80
CA THR A 603 -14.33 14.55 -13.43
C THR A 603 -13.21 13.77 -12.78
N GLU A 604 -13.49 13.08 -11.66
CA GLU A 604 -12.52 12.33 -10.87
C GLU A 604 -11.33 13.16 -10.37
N THR A 605 -11.54 14.46 -10.16
CA THR A 605 -10.50 15.41 -9.79
C THR A 605 -10.63 15.93 -8.37
N LEU A 606 -9.47 16.24 -7.77
CA LEU A 606 -9.36 16.94 -6.49
C LEU A 606 -9.07 18.42 -6.76
N THR A 607 -9.98 19.29 -6.33
CA THR A 607 -9.78 20.74 -6.37
C THR A 607 -9.51 21.29 -4.97
N PRO A 608 -8.50 22.16 -4.76
CA PRO A 608 -8.27 22.77 -3.47
C PRO A 608 -9.52 23.48 -2.95
N LYS A 609 -9.86 23.23 -1.69
CA LYS A 609 -11.01 23.82 -1.00
C LYS A 609 -10.65 24.10 0.45
N ASP A 610 -11.00 25.24 0.97
CA ASP A 610 -10.90 25.47 2.41
C ASP A 610 -11.98 24.66 3.13
N VAL A 611 -11.57 23.89 4.13
CA VAL A 611 -12.43 23.03 4.94
C VAL A 611 -12.33 23.45 6.41
N PRO A 612 -13.38 23.23 7.23
CA PRO A 612 -13.37 23.61 8.63
C PRO A 612 -12.17 23.02 9.41
N ASP A 613 -11.59 23.77 10.31
CA ASP A 613 -10.49 23.30 11.17
C ASP A 613 -10.89 22.09 12.03
N ALA A 614 -12.15 21.99 12.41
CA ALA A 614 -12.68 20.80 13.08
C ALA A 614 -12.52 19.54 12.23
N MET A 615 -12.77 19.62 10.92
CA MET A 615 -12.57 18.51 10.00
C MET A 615 -11.08 18.15 9.84
N LYS A 616 -10.20 19.17 9.79
CA LYS A 616 -8.73 18.95 9.76
C LYS A 616 -8.24 18.26 11.04
N LYS A 617 -8.78 18.65 12.21
CA LYS A 617 -8.47 18.01 13.51
C LYS A 617 -9.00 16.58 13.58
N GLU A 618 -10.21 16.32 13.09
CA GLU A 618 -10.79 14.99 13.02
C GLU A 618 -9.94 14.06 12.12
N ALA A 619 -9.55 14.54 10.95
CA ALA A 619 -8.68 13.81 10.04
C ALA A 619 -7.32 13.49 10.68
N LEU A 620 -6.73 14.43 11.40
CA LEU A 620 -5.48 14.21 12.11
C LEU A 620 -5.65 13.19 13.24
N ALA A 621 -6.72 13.27 14.04
CA ALA A 621 -6.99 12.31 15.10
C ALA A 621 -7.07 10.87 14.57
N HIS A 622 -7.80 10.65 13.48
CA HIS A 622 -7.91 9.34 12.84
C HIS A 622 -6.60 8.87 12.19
N ALA A 623 -5.80 9.80 11.65
CA ALA A 623 -4.50 9.49 11.06
C ALA A 623 -3.47 9.04 12.11
N LEU A 624 -3.55 9.59 13.33
CA LEU A 624 -2.66 9.22 14.45
C LEU A 624 -3.12 7.94 15.18
N LEU A 625 -4.42 7.67 15.19
CA LEU A 625 -5.06 6.63 16.01
C LEU A 625 -4.43 5.26 15.80
N GLY A 626 -4.35 4.78 14.56
CA GLY A 626 -3.84 3.44 14.26
C GLY A 626 -2.42 3.22 14.79
N SER A 627 -1.53 4.16 14.52
CA SER A 627 -0.14 4.09 15.01
C SER A 627 -0.05 4.16 16.53
N TYR A 628 -0.87 5.00 17.16
CA TYR A 628 -0.90 5.11 18.62
C TYR A 628 -1.37 3.82 19.28
N LEU A 629 -2.47 3.23 18.79
CA LEU A 629 -3.00 1.97 19.30
C LEU A 629 -2.01 0.82 19.11
N TYR A 630 -1.36 0.75 17.94
CA TYR A 630 -0.35 -0.27 17.65
C TYR A 630 0.88 -0.14 18.55
N LYS A 631 1.46 1.06 18.61
CA LYS A 631 2.68 1.34 19.39
C LYS A 631 2.51 1.01 20.87
N ASN A 632 1.37 1.37 21.44
CA ASN A 632 1.09 1.19 22.85
C ASN A 632 0.38 -0.14 23.16
N ARG A 633 0.20 -1.03 22.18
CA ARG A 633 -0.49 -2.33 22.31
C ARG A 633 -1.90 -2.20 22.91
N LEU A 634 -2.65 -1.22 22.45
CA LEU A 634 -3.98 -0.89 22.97
C LEU A 634 -5.13 -1.46 22.12
N TYR A 635 -4.84 -2.31 21.12
CA TYR A 635 -5.84 -2.90 20.25
C TYR A 635 -6.10 -4.36 20.60
N SER A 636 -6.86 -4.58 21.67
CA SER A 636 -7.19 -5.90 22.23
C SER A 636 -8.63 -5.93 22.74
N SER A 637 -9.22 -7.11 22.88
CA SER A 637 -10.53 -7.34 23.52
C SER A 637 -10.53 -7.10 25.04
N GLY A 638 -9.40 -6.76 25.63
CA GLY A 638 -9.28 -6.50 27.07
C GLY A 638 -9.21 -7.75 27.96
N GLU A 639 -9.46 -8.92 27.42
CA GLU A 639 -9.33 -10.20 28.11
C GLU A 639 -7.89 -10.70 27.98
N ASN A 640 -7.02 -10.20 28.83
CA ASN A 640 -5.71 -10.84 29.02
C ASN A 640 -5.88 -12.04 29.97
N LYS A 641 -5.33 -13.18 29.55
CA LYS A 641 -5.10 -14.34 30.39
C LYS A 641 -4.26 -14.01 31.61
#